data_97504beceeb14f9b98785203193cb0fe
#
_entry.id   97504beceeb14f9b98785203193cb0fe
#
_cell.length_a   1.000
_cell.length_b   1.000
_cell.length_c   1.000
_cell.angle_alpha   90.00
_cell.angle_beta   90.00
_cell.angle_gamma   90.00
#
_symmetry.space_group_name_H-M   'P 1'
#
loop_
_entity.id
_entity.type
_entity.pdbx_description
1 polymer ?
#
loop_
_entity_poly.entity_id
_entity_poly.type
_entity_poly.pdbx_seq_one_letter_code
_entity_poly.pdbx_strand_id
1 'polypeptide(L)'
;MIKKRMLHFAAALVLVFSLAACGANSAARSTEQTTARTAKARGKQSDEVKLTHKIIQKGQPGADAVTLTFGVTGDVHGRLYAYDYAVCEETPAAGLVKTYVLAQELRAQNPNTVLIDVGDTVQDNSADLFNDLDTHPMIQALNYMNYDVWVLGNHEFNFEKEFLARNIRRFNGSVLSANIKNTKDGSNFVLPYQLFDIEGVRVAVIGMVPPHIPMWEAAAPSHFKGLEFEDPIAVARQTVDSLKGQYDVLIGAFHLGRNGEYGTNSGVIEMAKQIPEFDLIFGGHEHARYATLIDGQNGDKTWIIEPGCYGWALAVGEVQVEKDNGAWKVASVKAENRETAKIAADKAMEQEFEFVHDQSVADANLIVGKVTEDFIPRVDYITGEDKVTTMPTIQLEDTALIDLINDVQLYYTNADVAAAAAFRFDMNLKKGDFKKKDVAFIYKYSNTLMGVNMTGENLLKYMEWSASYYNTAKEGDVTVSFNPDVRGYNYDMFEGVDYDIDISKEAGNRITNAKIKGQAIDPKKVYKVAVNNYRFGTLQNLKLATPKDVYYDSYEVMQDAGRIRDLIGAYVKEKDKGVITPKVNYNWKIIGFDPNVEGKDKILDEIRAGAIQIPRSADGRTPNVKSINIHELKK
;
A
#
# COMPACT_ATOMS: atom_id res chain seq x y z
N MET A 1 1.86 23.87 -38.82
CA MET A 1 1.04 22.96 -39.67
C MET A 1 1.10 21.52 -39.11
N ILE A 2 0.87 21.35 -37.80
CA ILE A 2 0.83 20.04 -37.09
C ILE A 2 -0.27 20.11 -36.02
N LYS A 3 -1.51 20.42 -36.43
CA LYS A 3 -2.69 20.46 -35.51
C LYS A 3 -3.96 19.88 -36.13
N LYS A 4 -3.84 18.92 -37.08
CA LYS A 4 -5.02 18.36 -37.75
C LYS A 4 -4.95 16.84 -38.04
N ARG A 5 -4.30 16.02 -37.19
CA ARG A 5 -4.30 14.55 -37.35
C ARG A 5 -4.60 13.72 -36.10
N MET A 6 -5.17 14.33 -35.05
CA MET A 6 -5.53 13.61 -33.81
C MET A 6 -7.04 13.61 -33.48
N LEU A 7 -7.90 13.62 -34.49
CA LEU A 7 -9.36 13.65 -34.23
C LEU A 7 -10.14 12.55 -34.98
N HIS A 8 -9.60 11.34 -35.14
CA HIS A 8 -10.32 10.26 -35.84
C HIS A 8 -10.14 8.85 -35.23
N PHE A 9 -9.91 8.70 -33.93
CA PHE A 9 -9.83 7.36 -33.30
C PHE A 9 -10.74 7.15 -32.08
N ALA A 10 -11.73 8.00 -31.87
CA ALA A 10 -12.66 7.91 -30.73
C ALA A 10 -14.10 7.54 -31.13
N ALA A 11 -14.34 6.80 -32.21
CA ALA A 11 -15.70 6.44 -32.61
C ALA A 11 -15.78 5.10 -33.36
N ALA A 12 -15.34 4.01 -32.73
CA ALA A 12 -15.61 2.67 -33.27
C ALA A 12 -15.41 1.56 -32.20
N LEU A 13 -16.20 1.54 -31.15
CA LEU A 13 -16.38 0.33 -30.32
C LEU A 13 -17.73 0.33 -29.60
N VAL A 14 -18.82 0.50 -30.35
CA VAL A 14 -20.17 0.06 -29.94
C VAL A 14 -20.82 -0.52 -31.16
N LEU A 15 -20.91 -1.82 -31.22
CA LEU A 15 -21.81 -2.70 -31.96
C LEU A 15 -21.05 -3.99 -32.35
N VAL A 16 -21.36 -5.07 -31.68
CA VAL A 16 -21.72 -6.39 -32.22
C VAL A 16 -21.74 -7.39 -31.06
N PHE A 17 -22.88 -7.62 -30.47
CA PHE A 17 -23.27 -8.90 -29.94
C PHE A 17 -24.79 -9.05 -30.06
N SER A 18 -25.18 -9.69 -31.14
CA SER A 18 -26.48 -10.36 -31.21
C SER A 18 -26.38 -11.57 -32.16
N LEU A 19 -26.92 -12.70 -31.68
CA LEU A 19 -27.34 -13.90 -32.39
C LEU A 19 -26.31 -15.02 -32.61
N ALA A 20 -26.43 -16.06 -31.78
CA ALA A 20 -26.83 -17.39 -32.24
C ALA A 20 -27.23 -18.28 -31.06
N ALA A 21 -28.54 -18.55 -30.98
CA ALA A 21 -29.10 -19.61 -30.13
C ALA A 21 -29.21 -20.89 -30.98
N CYS A 22 -28.88 -22.05 -30.40
CA CYS A 22 -29.60 -23.33 -30.53
C CYS A 22 -28.97 -24.41 -29.63
N GLY A 23 -29.64 -24.79 -28.62
CA GLY A 23 -30.27 -26.07 -28.35
C GLY A 23 -29.50 -27.10 -27.54
N ALA A 24 -29.88 -27.34 -26.30
CA ALA A 24 -30.39 -28.60 -25.82
C ALA A 24 -30.67 -28.57 -24.31
N ASN A 25 -31.88 -29.01 -23.96
CA ASN A 25 -32.49 -29.14 -22.63
C ASN A 25 -31.70 -30.01 -21.64
N SER A 26 -31.63 -29.64 -20.34
CA SER A 26 -32.39 -30.31 -19.28
C SER A 26 -32.10 -29.72 -17.89
N ALA A 27 -33.21 -29.69 -17.12
CA ALA A 27 -33.31 -29.49 -15.68
C ALA A 27 -33.25 -28.06 -15.14
N ALA A 28 -34.42 -27.43 -15.16
CA ALA A 28 -34.78 -26.27 -14.36
C ALA A 28 -34.83 -26.61 -12.87
N ARG A 29 -34.26 -25.72 -12.03
CA ARG A 29 -34.91 -25.22 -10.81
C ARG A 29 -34.29 -23.90 -10.37
N SER A 30 -35.15 -22.88 -10.40
CA SER A 30 -35.21 -21.69 -9.54
C SER A 30 -33.91 -20.94 -9.25
N THR A 31 -33.60 -19.96 -10.09
CA THR A 31 -32.86 -18.76 -9.74
C THR A 31 -33.46 -17.59 -10.53
N GLU A 32 -34.66 -17.22 -10.20
CA GLU A 32 -35.21 -15.90 -10.47
C GLU A 32 -35.21 -15.15 -9.14
N GLN A 33 -34.20 -14.34 -8.95
CA GLN A 33 -34.25 -13.03 -8.30
C GLN A 33 -32.84 -12.43 -8.21
N THR A 34 -32.18 -12.31 -9.35
CA THR A 34 -31.15 -11.29 -9.48
C THR A 34 -31.77 -10.15 -10.28
N THR A 35 -32.48 -9.30 -9.59
CA THR A 35 -32.98 -8.05 -10.17
C THR A 35 -31.80 -7.20 -10.57
N ALA A 36 -31.51 -7.12 -11.87
CA ALA A 36 -30.79 -6.03 -12.47
C ALA A 36 -31.49 -4.72 -12.05
N ARG A 37 -31.01 -4.05 -11.01
CA ARG A 37 -31.38 -2.68 -10.71
C ARG A 37 -30.80 -1.82 -11.84
N THR A 38 -31.64 -1.53 -12.82
CA THR A 38 -31.41 -0.51 -13.83
C THR A 38 -30.91 0.76 -13.11
N ALA A 39 -29.75 1.25 -13.53
CA ALA A 39 -29.22 2.53 -13.12
C ALA A 39 -30.25 3.63 -13.48
N LYS A 40 -31.04 4.05 -12.52
CA LYS A 40 -31.84 5.26 -12.63
C LYS A 40 -30.85 6.42 -12.75
N ALA A 41 -31.02 7.26 -13.76
CA ALA A 41 -30.27 8.50 -13.90
C ALA A 41 -30.26 9.23 -12.54
N ARG A 42 -29.10 9.29 -11.90
CA ARG A 42 -28.89 9.97 -10.61
C ARG A 42 -29.11 11.45 -10.84
N GLY A 43 -30.13 12.05 -10.21
CA GLY A 43 -30.19 13.50 -10.06
C GLY A 43 -28.91 13.98 -9.36
N LYS A 44 -28.31 15.08 -9.82
CA LYS A 44 -27.16 15.70 -9.15
C LYS A 44 -27.49 15.94 -7.69
N GLN A 45 -27.02 15.06 -6.83
CA GLN A 45 -27.05 15.24 -5.38
C GLN A 45 -25.92 16.21 -5.05
N SER A 46 -26.15 17.19 -4.19
CA SER A 46 -25.11 18.14 -3.79
C SER A 46 -23.97 17.43 -3.08
N ASP A 47 -22.71 17.76 -3.40
CA ASP A 47 -21.50 17.25 -2.72
C ASP A 47 -21.38 17.76 -1.27
N GLU A 48 -22.37 18.52 -0.81
CA GLU A 48 -22.40 19.16 0.49
C GLU A 48 -22.73 18.13 1.59
N VAL A 49 -21.80 17.94 2.50
CA VAL A 49 -21.96 17.10 3.70
C VAL A 49 -22.57 17.98 4.80
N LYS A 50 -23.74 17.60 5.29
CA LYS A 50 -24.36 18.31 6.42
C LYS A 50 -23.68 17.90 7.72
N LEU A 51 -22.97 18.82 8.35
CA LEU A 51 -22.36 18.62 9.65
C LEU A 51 -23.38 18.86 10.77
N THR A 52 -23.57 17.87 11.65
CA THR A 52 -24.43 18.00 12.82
C THR A 52 -23.68 17.51 14.04
N HIS A 53 -23.31 18.45 14.92
CA HIS A 53 -22.72 18.10 16.22
C HIS A 53 -23.80 17.54 17.14
N LYS A 54 -23.63 16.32 17.62
CA LYS A 54 -24.45 15.68 18.65
C LYS A 54 -23.54 15.06 19.69
N ILE A 55 -23.93 15.14 20.97
CA ILE A 55 -23.28 14.36 22.02
C ILE A 55 -23.82 12.94 21.96
N ILE A 56 -22.95 11.95 21.80
CA ILE A 56 -23.32 10.55 21.79
C ILE A 56 -23.32 10.04 23.22
N GLN A 57 -24.48 9.56 23.69
CA GLN A 57 -24.66 9.02 25.03
C GLN A 57 -24.33 7.52 25.05
N LYS A 58 -23.49 7.07 25.99
CA LYS A 58 -23.20 5.66 26.25
C LYS A 58 -23.25 5.37 27.75
N GLY A 59 -24.08 4.40 28.13
CA GLY A 59 -24.30 4.06 29.55
C GLY A 59 -25.11 5.11 30.32
N GLN A 60 -25.20 4.91 31.64
CA GLN A 60 -25.92 5.79 32.55
C GLN A 60 -24.96 6.36 33.60
N PRO A 61 -25.03 7.67 33.92
CA PRO A 61 -24.24 8.26 34.98
C PRO A 61 -24.57 7.65 36.34
N GLY A 62 -23.58 7.62 37.27
CA GLY A 62 -23.85 7.20 38.65
C GLY A 62 -22.63 6.68 39.38
N ALA A 63 -21.63 6.21 38.67
CA ALA A 63 -20.38 5.76 39.28
C ALA A 63 -19.45 6.92 39.63
N ASP A 64 -18.55 6.71 40.60
CA ASP A 64 -17.47 7.64 40.94
C ASP A 64 -16.13 7.23 40.31
N ALA A 65 -16.10 6.08 39.64
CA ALA A 65 -14.99 5.60 38.79
C ALA A 65 -15.55 4.93 37.55
N VAL A 66 -14.98 5.26 36.36
CA VAL A 66 -15.39 4.74 35.06
C VAL A 66 -14.15 4.31 34.28
N THR A 67 -14.26 3.20 33.56
CA THR A 67 -13.26 2.77 32.59
C THR A 67 -13.78 3.06 31.18
N LEU A 68 -13.17 4.01 30.49
CA LEU A 68 -13.44 4.31 29.09
C LEU A 68 -12.62 3.36 28.22
N THR A 69 -13.28 2.67 27.29
CA THR A 69 -12.63 1.68 26.42
C THR A 69 -12.78 2.08 24.95
N PHE A 70 -11.66 2.07 24.24
CA PHE A 70 -11.59 2.39 22.81
C PHE A 70 -11.00 1.20 22.07
N GLY A 71 -11.62 0.81 20.95
CA GLY A 71 -11.10 -0.16 20.00
C GLY A 71 -10.88 0.53 18.65
N VAL A 72 -9.65 0.45 18.09
CA VAL A 72 -9.28 1.23 16.91
C VAL A 72 -8.67 0.36 15.83
N THR A 73 -9.17 0.53 14.59
CA THR A 73 -8.55 0.05 13.36
C THR A 73 -8.05 1.22 12.52
N GLY A 74 -7.16 0.96 11.59
CA GLY A 74 -6.71 1.91 10.57
C GLY A 74 -5.99 1.16 9.46
N ASP A 75 -5.81 1.83 8.32
CA ASP A 75 -5.05 1.29 7.19
C ASP A 75 -5.57 -0.11 6.76
N VAL A 76 -6.89 -0.28 6.78
CA VAL A 76 -7.52 -1.58 6.48
C VAL A 76 -7.40 -1.94 5.01
N HIS A 77 -7.36 -0.93 4.13
CA HIS A 77 -7.08 -1.08 2.70
C HIS A 77 -7.88 -2.20 2.03
N GLY A 78 -9.20 -2.13 2.13
CA GLY A 78 -10.09 -3.11 1.49
C GLY A 78 -10.04 -4.52 2.04
N ARG A 79 -9.30 -4.79 3.11
CA ARG A 79 -9.18 -6.12 3.74
C ARG A 79 -10.40 -6.44 4.61
N LEU A 80 -11.53 -6.69 3.97
CA LEU A 80 -12.72 -7.18 4.66
C LEU A 80 -12.50 -8.61 5.11
N TYR A 81 -12.08 -9.50 4.21
CA TYR A 81 -11.68 -10.88 4.48
C TYR A 81 -10.19 -10.99 4.82
N ALA A 82 -9.82 -12.10 5.45
CA ALA A 82 -8.43 -12.49 5.66
C ALA A 82 -7.81 -13.03 4.36
N TYR A 83 -7.86 -12.23 3.29
CA TYR A 83 -7.54 -12.66 1.93
C TYR A 83 -6.90 -11.54 1.10
N ASP A 84 -5.86 -11.85 0.35
CA ASP A 84 -5.25 -10.95 -0.63
C ASP A 84 -5.73 -11.33 -2.03
N TYR A 85 -6.64 -10.54 -2.60
CA TYR A 85 -7.22 -10.80 -3.91
C TYR A 85 -6.24 -10.59 -5.05
N ALA A 86 -5.22 -9.75 -4.87
CA ALA A 86 -4.21 -9.54 -5.90
C ALA A 86 -3.47 -10.82 -6.28
N VAL A 87 -3.24 -11.70 -5.31
CA VAL A 87 -2.55 -12.98 -5.51
C VAL A 87 -3.45 -14.20 -5.24
N CYS A 88 -4.69 -13.98 -4.81
CA CYS A 88 -5.64 -15.02 -4.41
C CYS A 88 -5.09 -15.95 -3.31
N GLU A 89 -4.53 -15.36 -2.25
CA GLU A 89 -3.98 -16.10 -1.12
C GLU A 89 -4.61 -15.68 0.20
N GLU A 90 -4.79 -16.63 1.12
CA GLU A 90 -5.18 -16.30 2.49
C GLU A 90 -4.08 -15.51 3.21
N THR A 91 -4.48 -14.51 3.98
CA THR A 91 -3.61 -13.70 4.84
C THR A 91 -4.04 -13.83 6.30
N PRO A 92 -3.60 -14.87 7.02
CA PRO A 92 -4.14 -15.24 8.34
C PRO A 92 -4.14 -14.12 9.39
N ALA A 93 -3.26 -13.14 9.25
CA ALA A 93 -3.16 -12.00 10.16
C ALA A 93 -4.00 -10.78 9.73
N ALA A 94 -4.90 -10.89 8.74
CA ALA A 94 -5.63 -9.75 8.19
C ALA A 94 -7.15 -9.92 8.30
N GLY A 95 -7.87 -8.84 7.98
CA GLY A 95 -9.31 -8.81 7.72
C GLY A 95 -10.19 -8.30 8.85
N LEU A 96 -11.14 -7.42 8.48
CA LEU A 96 -12.17 -6.91 9.43
C LEU A 96 -13.01 -8.01 10.04
N VAL A 97 -13.25 -9.12 9.34
CA VAL A 97 -13.97 -10.30 9.87
C VAL A 97 -13.31 -10.90 11.11
N LYS A 98 -12.02 -10.63 11.35
CA LYS A 98 -11.28 -11.05 12.55
C LYS A 98 -11.21 -9.95 13.61
N THR A 99 -10.98 -8.71 13.20
CA THR A 99 -11.01 -7.58 14.14
C THR A 99 -12.39 -7.41 14.76
N TYR A 100 -13.45 -7.80 14.04
CA TYR A 100 -14.82 -7.80 14.57
C TYR A 100 -14.98 -8.70 15.79
N VAL A 101 -14.36 -9.89 15.79
CA VAL A 101 -14.40 -10.79 16.96
C VAL A 101 -13.80 -10.11 18.18
N LEU A 102 -12.64 -9.47 18.02
CA LEU A 102 -12.00 -8.71 19.11
C LEU A 102 -12.85 -7.52 19.57
N ALA A 103 -13.52 -6.83 18.63
CA ALA A 103 -14.44 -5.73 18.96
C ALA A 103 -15.68 -6.24 19.73
N GLN A 104 -16.20 -7.42 19.39
CA GLN A 104 -17.28 -8.06 20.14
C GLN A 104 -16.83 -8.44 21.58
N GLU A 105 -15.61 -8.98 21.72
CA GLU A 105 -15.03 -9.30 23.03
C GLU A 105 -14.87 -8.03 23.89
N LEU A 106 -14.41 -6.92 23.32
CA LEU A 106 -14.32 -5.64 24.05
C LEU A 106 -15.69 -5.17 24.53
N ARG A 107 -16.70 -5.22 23.66
CA ARG A 107 -18.08 -4.84 24.01
C ARG A 107 -18.71 -5.76 25.05
N ALA A 108 -18.35 -7.05 25.04
CA ALA A 108 -18.80 -7.98 26.07
C ALA A 108 -18.19 -7.64 27.45
N GLN A 109 -16.96 -7.11 27.46
CA GLN A 109 -16.29 -6.63 28.68
C GLN A 109 -16.79 -5.25 29.11
N ASN A 110 -16.95 -4.33 28.15
CA ASN A 110 -17.47 -2.98 28.37
C ASN A 110 -18.44 -2.60 27.24
N PRO A 111 -19.77 -2.64 27.48
CA PRO A 111 -20.78 -2.31 26.46
C PRO A 111 -20.67 -0.87 25.93
N ASN A 112 -20.03 0.04 26.69
CA ASN A 112 -19.87 1.43 26.33
C ASN A 112 -18.60 1.70 25.48
N THR A 113 -17.91 0.63 25.02
CA THR A 113 -16.76 0.71 24.13
C THR A 113 -17.05 1.61 22.91
N VAL A 114 -16.12 2.51 22.60
CA VAL A 114 -16.12 3.34 21.41
C VAL A 114 -15.24 2.68 20.35
N LEU A 115 -15.78 2.42 19.17
CA LEU A 115 -15.01 1.92 18.02
C LEU A 115 -14.69 3.06 17.05
N ILE A 116 -13.42 3.15 16.65
CA ILE A 116 -12.90 4.18 15.77
C ILE A 116 -12.12 3.50 14.63
N ASP A 117 -12.33 3.96 13.41
CA ASP A 117 -11.44 3.67 12.28
C ASP A 117 -10.66 4.94 11.95
N VAL A 118 -9.33 4.84 11.86
CA VAL A 118 -8.47 6.01 11.62
C VAL A 118 -8.07 6.18 10.15
N GLY A 119 -8.86 5.62 9.22
CA GLY A 119 -8.77 5.93 7.80
C GLY A 119 -7.97 4.92 6.97
N ASP A 120 -7.83 5.24 5.68
CA ASP A 120 -7.31 4.36 4.64
C ASP A 120 -8.08 3.03 4.57
N THR A 121 -9.40 3.16 4.45
CA THR A 121 -10.34 2.06 4.57
C THR A 121 -10.76 1.52 3.20
N VAL A 122 -11.04 2.40 2.21
CA VAL A 122 -11.81 2.08 1.00
C VAL A 122 -10.98 1.72 -0.23
N GLN A 123 -9.66 1.78 -0.16
CA GLN A 123 -8.74 1.59 -1.27
C GLN A 123 -7.95 0.29 -1.11
N ASP A 124 -7.44 -0.27 -2.22
CA ASP A 124 -6.65 -1.52 -2.33
C ASP A 124 -7.49 -2.80 -2.22
N ASN A 125 -6.84 -3.95 -2.39
CA ASN A 125 -7.39 -5.32 -2.27
C ASN A 125 -8.69 -5.53 -3.06
N SER A 126 -8.77 -5.02 -4.30
CA SER A 126 -9.95 -5.09 -5.19
C SER A 126 -11.18 -4.33 -4.67
N ALA A 127 -11.05 -3.49 -3.65
CA ALA A 127 -12.15 -2.70 -3.12
C ALA A 127 -12.75 -1.74 -4.16
N ASP A 128 -11.91 -1.24 -5.07
CA ASP A 128 -12.30 -0.36 -6.18
C ASP A 128 -13.33 -0.97 -7.15
N LEU A 129 -13.46 -2.30 -7.22
CA LEU A 129 -14.53 -2.97 -7.98
C LEU A 129 -15.94 -2.55 -7.53
N PHE A 130 -16.06 -2.03 -6.31
CA PHE A 130 -17.33 -1.71 -5.67
C PHE A 130 -17.61 -0.22 -5.58
N ASN A 131 -16.78 0.63 -6.21
CA ASN A 131 -16.90 2.09 -6.14
C ASN A 131 -18.24 2.61 -6.67
N ASP A 132 -18.88 1.90 -7.58
CA ASP A 132 -20.18 2.28 -8.15
C ASP A 132 -21.39 1.90 -7.26
N LEU A 133 -21.20 1.13 -6.21
CA LEU A 133 -22.27 0.79 -5.29
C LEU A 133 -22.75 2.03 -4.50
N ASP A 134 -24.01 2.02 -4.11
CA ASP A 134 -24.63 3.12 -3.34
C ASP A 134 -23.94 3.35 -1.98
N THR A 135 -23.45 2.28 -1.37
CA THR A 135 -22.57 2.28 -0.19
C THR A 135 -21.43 1.31 -0.46
N HIS A 136 -20.21 1.79 -0.34
CA HIS A 136 -19.02 0.95 -0.52
C HIS A 136 -18.97 -0.16 0.54
N PRO A 137 -18.59 -1.43 0.22
CA PRO A 137 -18.63 -2.54 1.15
C PRO A 137 -17.84 -2.34 2.43
N MET A 138 -16.71 -1.61 2.37
CA MET A 138 -15.94 -1.30 3.57
C MET A 138 -16.74 -0.41 4.54
N ILE A 139 -17.50 0.56 4.02
CA ILE A 139 -18.38 1.41 4.85
C ILE A 139 -19.58 0.60 5.35
N GLN A 140 -20.11 -0.34 4.55
CA GLN A 140 -21.13 -1.29 5.03
C GLN A 140 -20.55 -2.14 6.18
N ALA A 141 -19.29 -2.59 6.09
CA ALA A 141 -18.64 -3.37 7.14
C ALA A 141 -18.43 -2.54 8.42
N LEU A 142 -17.97 -1.30 8.34
CA LEU A 142 -17.89 -0.41 9.51
C LEU A 142 -19.27 -0.19 10.15
N ASN A 143 -20.32 -0.04 9.34
CA ASN A 143 -21.70 0.06 9.82
C ASN A 143 -22.18 -1.23 10.49
N TYR A 144 -21.89 -2.40 9.91
CA TYR A 144 -22.20 -3.71 10.46
C TYR A 144 -21.53 -3.92 11.83
N MET A 145 -20.28 -3.53 11.93
CA MET A 145 -19.49 -3.56 13.17
C MET A 145 -19.92 -2.49 14.18
N ASN A 146 -20.82 -1.56 13.80
CA ASN A 146 -21.26 -0.40 14.59
C ASN A 146 -20.10 0.49 15.05
N TYR A 147 -19.24 0.91 14.12
CA TYR A 147 -18.24 1.92 14.41
C TYR A 147 -18.89 3.27 14.74
N ASP A 148 -18.37 3.91 15.77
CA ASP A 148 -18.84 5.24 16.24
C ASP A 148 -18.21 6.38 15.47
N VAL A 149 -16.95 6.20 15.04
CA VAL A 149 -16.14 7.22 14.37
C VAL A 149 -15.38 6.61 13.19
N TRP A 150 -15.35 7.35 12.09
CA TRP A 150 -14.45 7.14 10.96
C TRP A 150 -13.66 8.41 10.72
N VAL A 151 -12.33 8.37 10.85
CA VAL A 151 -11.42 9.44 10.48
C VAL A 151 -11.02 9.23 9.03
N LEU A 152 -10.94 10.30 8.25
CA LEU A 152 -10.46 10.18 6.87
C LEU A 152 -8.95 9.96 6.87
N GLY A 153 -8.45 9.13 5.95
CA GLY A 153 -7.03 8.98 5.63
C GLY A 153 -6.71 9.62 4.27
N ASN A 154 -5.50 9.41 3.77
CA ASN A 154 -5.11 9.95 2.47
C ASN A 154 -5.70 9.14 1.30
N HIS A 155 -5.88 7.85 1.45
CA HIS A 155 -6.44 6.99 0.41
C HIS A 155 -7.96 7.13 0.24
N GLU A 156 -8.67 7.81 1.13
CA GLU A 156 -10.05 8.24 0.90
C GLU A 156 -10.15 9.27 -0.24
N PHE A 157 -9.05 9.92 -0.61
CA PHE A 157 -8.97 10.90 -1.70
C PHE A 157 -8.44 10.32 -3.02
N ASN A 158 -8.25 9.00 -3.13
CA ASN A 158 -7.86 8.34 -4.38
C ASN A 158 -8.97 8.27 -5.43
N PHE A 159 -10.19 8.65 -5.07
CA PHE A 159 -11.37 8.57 -5.93
C PHE A 159 -12.06 9.92 -6.04
N GLU A 160 -12.99 10.05 -7.01
CA GLU A 160 -13.75 11.27 -7.21
C GLU A 160 -14.43 11.75 -5.92
N LYS A 161 -14.44 13.06 -5.70
CA LYS A 161 -15.02 13.70 -4.51
C LYS A 161 -16.48 13.26 -4.22
N GLU A 162 -17.25 12.95 -5.27
CA GLU A 162 -18.62 12.44 -5.11
C GLU A 162 -18.64 11.03 -4.47
N PHE A 163 -17.66 10.18 -4.80
CA PHE A 163 -17.51 8.86 -4.15
C PHE A 163 -17.31 9.05 -2.64
N LEU A 164 -16.36 9.88 -2.24
CA LEU A 164 -16.10 10.17 -0.82
C LEU A 164 -17.33 10.76 -0.13
N ALA A 165 -17.92 11.82 -0.70
CA ALA A 165 -19.10 12.48 -0.14
C ALA A 165 -20.29 11.52 0.01
N ARG A 166 -20.48 10.59 -0.94
CA ARG A 166 -21.52 9.57 -0.87
C ARG A 166 -21.29 8.64 0.31
N ASN A 167 -20.07 8.13 0.49
CA ASN A 167 -19.74 7.21 1.57
C ASN A 167 -19.78 7.88 2.95
N ILE A 168 -19.34 9.14 3.07
CA ILE A 168 -19.53 9.95 4.29
C ILE A 168 -21.02 10.00 4.70
N ARG A 169 -21.92 10.21 3.74
CA ARG A 169 -23.38 10.25 4.02
C ARG A 169 -23.98 8.89 4.36
N ARG A 170 -23.29 7.79 4.04
CA ARG A 170 -23.75 6.40 4.26
C ARG A 170 -23.15 5.77 5.52
N PHE A 171 -22.14 6.37 6.08
CA PHE A 171 -21.62 5.94 7.36
C PHE A 171 -22.58 6.33 8.49
N ASN A 172 -22.86 5.40 9.41
CA ASN A 172 -23.84 5.59 10.48
C ASN A 172 -23.29 6.41 11.67
N GLY A 173 -21.97 6.45 11.84
CA GLY A 173 -21.27 7.19 12.88
C GLY A 173 -20.87 8.60 12.45
N SER A 174 -19.88 9.15 13.13
CA SER A 174 -19.32 10.49 12.85
C SER A 174 -18.06 10.40 12.02
N VAL A 175 -17.98 11.16 10.92
CA VAL A 175 -16.76 11.26 10.10
C VAL A 175 -15.96 12.47 10.54
N LEU A 176 -14.67 12.29 10.86
CA LEU A 176 -13.82 13.30 11.45
C LEU A 176 -12.61 13.66 10.60
N SER A 177 -12.33 14.95 10.53
CA SER A 177 -11.01 15.56 10.25
C SER A 177 -11.06 17.06 10.52
N ALA A 178 -10.33 17.53 11.50
CA ALA A 178 -10.34 18.95 11.90
C ALA A 178 -9.58 19.84 10.92
N ASN A 179 -8.56 19.28 10.24
CA ASN A 179 -7.65 20.04 9.39
C ASN A 179 -7.98 20.02 7.89
N ILE A 180 -9.21 19.58 7.51
CA ILE A 180 -9.70 19.73 6.13
C ILE A 180 -10.71 20.86 6.09
N LYS A 181 -10.43 21.89 5.30
CA LYS A 181 -11.27 23.09 5.15
C LYS A 181 -11.81 23.24 3.74
N ASN A 182 -13.03 23.75 3.64
CA ASN A 182 -13.58 24.24 2.38
C ASN A 182 -12.93 25.57 2.02
N THR A 183 -12.24 25.66 0.88
CA THR A 183 -11.57 26.90 0.43
C THR A 183 -12.53 28.06 0.17
N LYS A 184 -13.83 27.77 -0.01
CA LYS A 184 -14.87 28.75 -0.30
C LYS A 184 -15.18 29.67 0.89
N ASP A 185 -15.20 29.12 2.10
CA ASP A 185 -15.70 29.82 3.29
C ASP A 185 -14.93 29.48 4.58
N GLY A 186 -13.90 28.65 4.51
CA GLY A 186 -13.10 28.21 5.65
C GLY A 186 -13.81 27.24 6.60
N SER A 187 -15.03 26.78 6.26
CA SER A 187 -15.74 25.79 7.08
C SER A 187 -15.07 24.43 7.03
N ASN A 188 -15.29 23.61 8.05
CA ASN A 188 -14.78 22.24 8.05
C ASN A 188 -15.48 21.40 6.96
N PHE A 189 -14.71 20.52 6.27
CA PHE A 189 -15.25 19.58 5.28
C PHE A 189 -16.06 18.46 5.94
N VAL A 190 -15.57 17.92 7.06
CA VAL A 190 -16.25 16.95 7.94
C VAL A 190 -16.18 17.46 9.37
N LEU A 191 -16.74 16.73 10.34
CA LEU A 191 -16.69 17.15 11.75
C LEU A 191 -15.24 17.24 12.24
N PRO A 192 -14.84 18.28 12.96
CA PRO A 192 -13.50 18.39 13.53
C PRO A 192 -13.30 17.44 14.72
N TYR A 193 -14.35 17.13 15.43
CA TYR A 193 -14.35 16.26 16.62
C TYR A 193 -15.74 15.66 16.86
N GLN A 194 -15.79 14.62 17.70
CA GLN A 194 -17.02 14.06 18.25
C GLN A 194 -16.98 14.10 19.78
N LEU A 195 -18.07 14.55 20.39
CA LEU A 195 -18.26 14.50 21.83
C LEU A 195 -19.11 13.29 22.23
N PHE A 196 -18.66 12.60 23.27
CA PHE A 196 -19.38 11.53 23.94
C PHE A 196 -19.66 11.90 25.40
N ASP A 197 -20.75 11.43 25.93
CA ASP A 197 -21.00 11.34 27.38
C ASP A 197 -21.09 9.85 27.72
N ILE A 198 -20.03 9.34 28.35
CA ILE A 198 -19.89 7.93 28.71
C ILE A 198 -20.04 7.80 30.22
N GLU A 199 -21.20 7.35 30.69
CA GLU A 199 -21.52 7.22 32.12
C GLU A 199 -21.33 8.54 32.92
N GLY A 200 -21.52 9.68 32.27
CA GLY A 200 -21.36 11.00 32.85
C GLY A 200 -19.94 11.58 32.72
N VAL A 201 -19.02 10.88 32.04
CA VAL A 201 -17.69 11.39 31.65
C VAL A 201 -17.78 11.99 30.26
N ARG A 202 -17.39 13.23 30.11
CA ARG A 202 -17.36 13.93 28.81
C ARG A 202 -16.07 13.60 28.08
N VAL A 203 -16.17 12.95 26.94
CA VAL A 203 -15.01 12.56 26.11
C VAL A 203 -15.05 13.31 24.79
N ALA A 204 -13.94 13.94 24.42
CA ALA A 204 -13.75 14.51 23.09
C ALA A 204 -12.81 13.64 22.26
N VAL A 205 -13.19 13.30 21.03
CA VAL A 205 -12.35 12.60 20.05
C VAL A 205 -12.10 13.56 18.88
N ILE A 206 -10.85 13.90 18.63
CA ILE A 206 -10.44 14.79 17.51
C ILE A 206 -9.84 13.94 16.39
N GLY A 207 -10.27 14.17 15.13
CA GLY A 207 -9.70 13.52 13.93
C GLY A 207 -8.76 14.44 13.16
N MET A 208 -7.70 13.86 12.53
CA MET A 208 -6.75 14.59 11.67
C MET A 208 -6.29 13.71 10.50
N VAL A 209 -5.87 14.37 9.40
CA VAL A 209 -5.26 13.73 8.22
C VAL A 209 -3.89 14.35 7.91
N PRO A 210 -3.04 13.68 7.10
CA PRO A 210 -1.79 14.27 6.64
C PRO A 210 -2.05 15.54 5.80
N PRO A 211 -1.24 16.60 5.95
CA PRO A 211 -1.41 17.82 5.15
C PRO A 211 -0.89 17.66 3.72
N HIS A 212 -0.22 16.55 3.41
CA HIS A 212 0.49 16.31 2.14
C HIS A 212 -0.37 15.64 1.06
N ILE A 213 -1.64 15.36 1.32
CA ILE A 213 -2.58 14.74 0.36
C ILE A 213 -2.56 15.44 -1.01
N PRO A 214 -2.58 16.78 -1.12
CA PRO A 214 -2.51 17.44 -2.43
C PRO A 214 -1.20 17.19 -3.20
N MET A 215 -0.13 16.85 -2.51
CA MET A 215 1.16 16.51 -3.13
C MET A 215 1.15 15.07 -3.64
N TRP A 216 0.59 14.15 -2.88
CA TRP A 216 0.49 12.73 -3.27
C TRP A 216 -0.52 12.51 -4.40
N GLU A 217 -1.62 13.28 -4.37
CA GLU A 217 -2.70 13.22 -5.36
C GLU A 217 -2.58 14.32 -6.43
N ALA A 218 -1.38 14.87 -6.63
CA ALA A 218 -1.16 15.99 -7.56
C ALA A 218 -1.59 15.69 -9.00
N ALA A 219 -1.58 14.42 -9.39
CA ALA A 219 -2.04 13.96 -10.69
C ALA A 219 -3.58 13.98 -10.83
N ALA A 220 -4.33 13.93 -9.72
CA ALA A 220 -5.79 13.93 -9.69
C ALA A 220 -6.38 15.09 -8.86
N PRO A 221 -6.10 16.36 -9.18
CA PRO A 221 -6.51 17.51 -8.37
C PRO A 221 -8.04 17.69 -8.28
N SER A 222 -8.82 17.03 -9.12
CA SER A 222 -10.28 17.00 -9.04
C SER A 222 -10.78 16.33 -7.77
N HIS A 223 -10.06 15.33 -7.23
CA HIS A 223 -10.46 14.54 -6.07
C HIS A 223 -10.55 15.38 -4.79
N PHE A 224 -9.77 16.44 -4.69
CA PHE A 224 -9.76 17.35 -3.53
C PHE A 224 -10.01 18.82 -3.89
N LYS A 225 -10.48 19.10 -5.12
CA LYS A 225 -10.77 20.47 -5.56
C LYS A 225 -11.70 21.19 -4.58
N GLY A 226 -11.28 22.38 -4.14
CA GLY A 226 -12.03 23.19 -3.18
C GLY A 226 -11.81 22.79 -1.72
N LEU A 227 -10.83 21.94 -1.44
CA LEU A 227 -10.37 21.59 -0.09
C LEU A 227 -8.97 22.13 0.15
N GLU A 228 -8.68 22.47 1.39
CA GLU A 228 -7.38 22.84 1.92
C GLU A 228 -7.06 21.92 3.09
N PHE A 229 -5.80 21.50 3.18
CA PHE A 229 -5.30 20.60 4.21
C PHE A 229 -4.30 21.38 5.06
N GLU A 230 -4.73 21.76 6.25
CA GLU A 230 -3.97 22.62 7.15
C GLU A 230 -2.97 21.83 8.00
N ASP A 231 -2.01 22.52 8.62
CA ASP A 231 -1.06 21.93 9.56
C ASP A 231 -1.80 21.29 10.75
N PRO A 232 -1.64 19.96 10.99
CA PRO A 232 -2.43 19.24 11.98
C PRO A 232 -2.13 19.69 13.42
N ILE A 233 -0.89 20.09 13.74
CA ILE A 233 -0.56 20.53 15.10
C ILE A 233 -1.18 21.90 15.40
N ALA A 234 -1.09 22.83 14.47
CA ALA A 234 -1.71 24.14 14.63
C ALA A 234 -3.24 24.04 14.78
N VAL A 235 -3.88 23.20 13.96
CA VAL A 235 -5.33 22.97 14.03
C VAL A 235 -5.73 22.21 15.29
N ALA A 236 -4.93 21.22 15.73
CA ALA A 236 -5.17 20.52 16.99
C ALA A 236 -5.16 21.48 18.16
N ARG A 237 -4.17 22.38 18.26
CA ARG A 237 -4.10 23.40 19.31
C ARG A 237 -5.35 24.28 19.31
N GLN A 238 -5.76 24.79 18.15
CA GLN A 238 -6.97 25.61 18.03
C GLN A 238 -8.23 24.85 18.43
N THR A 239 -8.34 23.57 18.03
CA THR A 239 -9.49 22.73 18.35
C THR A 239 -9.57 22.45 19.86
N VAL A 240 -8.44 22.08 20.49
CA VAL A 240 -8.34 21.86 21.94
C VAL A 240 -8.70 23.14 22.71
N ASP A 241 -8.18 24.30 22.30
CA ASP A 241 -8.52 25.58 22.92
C ASP A 241 -10.02 25.90 22.83
N SER A 242 -10.66 25.59 21.72
CA SER A 242 -12.10 25.78 21.54
C SER A 242 -12.97 24.85 22.38
N LEU A 243 -12.42 23.69 22.77
CA LEU A 243 -13.10 22.67 23.57
C LEU A 243 -12.87 22.81 25.09
N LYS A 244 -12.10 23.80 25.55
CA LYS A 244 -11.83 23.99 26.99
C LYS A 244 -13.11 24.03 27.81
N GLY A 245 -13.16 23.15 28.83
CA GLY A 245 -14.31 23.00 29.73
C GLY A 245 -15.47 22.16 29.17
N GLN A 246 -15.34 21.62 27.94
CA GLN A 246 -16.36 20.77 27.34
C GLN A 246 -16.05 19.27 27.42
N TYR A 247 -14.84 18.89 27.83
CA TYR A 247 -14.42 17.49 28.01
C TYR A 247 -13.74 17.29 29.36
N ASP A 248 -13.72 16.04 29.79
CA ASP A 248 -12.99 15.54 30.96
C ASP A 248 -11.82 14.63 30.50
N VAL A 249 -11.95 14.00 29.30
CA VAL A 249 -10.94 13.17 28.64
C VAL A 249 -10.83 13.55 27.17
N LEU A 250 -9.59 13.66 26.68
CA LEU A 250 -9.29 14.03 25.30
C LEU A 250 -8.54 12.93 24.55
N ILE A 251 -9.11 12.47 23.45
CA ILE A 251 -8.57 11.39 22.60
C ILE A 251 -8.19 11.97 21.24
N GLY A 252 -6.97 11.70 20.79
CA GLY A 252 -6.56 11.88 19.41
C GLY A 252 -6.84 10.61 18.59
N ALA A 253 -7.50 10.76 17.46
CA ALA A 253 -7.70 9.71 16.47
C ALA A 253 -7.20 10.23 15.11
N PHE A 254 -5.95 9.91 14.77
CA PHE A 254 -5.24 10.60 13.71
C PHE A 254 -4.76 9.63 12.64
N HIS A 255 -5.09 9.92 11.39
CA HIS A 255 -4.40 9.29 10.27
C HIS A 255 -3.08 10.02 10.03
N LEU A 256 -2.15 9.88 10.96
CA LEU A 256 -0.83 10.51 10.93
C LEU A 256 0.22 9.48 11.34
N GLY A 257 1.35 9.50 10.62
CA GLY A 257 2.49 8.66 10.94
C GLY A 257 3.13 9.04 12.28
N ARG A 258 4.01 8.15 12.75
CA ARG A 258 4.73 8.33 14.02
C ARG A 258 5.57 9.60 14.03
N ASN A 259 6.27 9.87 12.93
CA ASN A 259 7.09 11.05 12.72
C ASN A 259 6.46 11.94 11.65
N GLY A 260 6.83 13.22 11.63
CA GLY A 260 6.44 14.11 10.53
C GLY A 260 7.13 13.75 9.22
N GLU A 261 6.47 14.00 8.11
CA GLU A 261 6.97 13.75 6.77
C GLU A 261 7.45 15.03 6.10
N TYR A 262 8.33 14.90 5.09
CA TYR A 262 8.86 16.02 4.29
C TYR A 262 9.46 17.17 5.12
N GLY A 263 10.01 16.84 6.28
CA GLY A 263 10.63 17.83 7.17
C GLY A 263 9.63 18.66 7.99
N THR A 264 8.35 18.25 8.02
CA THR A 264 7.33 18.84 8.90
C THR A 264 7.27 18.11 10.24
N ASN A 265 6.78 18.78 11.27
CA ASN A 265 6.57 18.20 12.60
C ASN A 265 5.12 17.70 12.75
N SER A 266 4.58 17.04 11.72
CA SER A 266 3.17 16.66 11.65
C SER A 266 2.83 15.29 12.23
N GLY A 267 3.78 14.57 12.81
CA GLY A 267 3.60 13.22 13.35
C GLY A 267 2.98 13.17 14.76
N VAL A 268 2.48 11.98 15.15
CA VAL A 268 1.82 11.78 16.45
C VAL A 268 2.77 11.95 17.64
N ILE A 269 4.08 11.72 17.47
CA ILE A 269 5.09 12.00 18.50
C ILE A 269 5.12 13.50 18.83
N GLU A 270 5.19 14.34 17.79
CA GLU A 270 5.22 15.78 17.99
C GLU A 270 3.87 16.30 18.51
N MET A 271 2.76 15.70 18.08
CA MET A 271 1.44 15.98 18.61
C MET A 271 1.40 15.74 20.14
N ALA A 272 1.85 14.55 20.60
CA ALA A 272 1.91 14.21 22.01
C ALA A 272 2.82 15.14 22.83
N LYS A 273 3.96 15.56 22.25
CA LYS A 273 4.90 16.47 22.94
C LYS A 273 4.39 17.90 23.07
N GLN A 274 3.73 18.40 22.02
CA GLN A 274 3.33 19.81 21.93
C GLN A 274 1.94 20.07 22.49
N ILE A 275 1.08 19.05 22.58
CA ILE A 275 -0.30 19.16 23.06
C ILE A 275 -0.53 18.14 24.18
N PRO A 276 -0.02 18.43 25.39
CA PRO A 276 -0.09 17.52 26.53
C PRO A 276 -1.52 17.28 27.06
N GLU A 277 -2.50 17.99 26.53
CA GLU A 277 -3.92 17.79 26.87
C GLU A 277 -4.47 16.47 26.35
N PHE A 278 -3.82 15.82 25.36
CA PHE A 278 -4.23 14.48 24.92
C PHE A 278 -3.88 13.42 25.95
N ASP A 279 -4.88 12.71 26.43
CA ASP A 279 -4.71 11.57 27.35
C ASP A 279 -4.23 10.31 26.61
N LEU A 280 -4.66 10.13 25.34
CA LEU A 280 -4.30 8.99 24.50
C LEU A 280 -4.42 9.41 23.02
N ILE A 281 -3.47 8.95 22.18
CA ILE A 281 -3.47 9.19 20.73
C ILE A 281 -3.40 7.86 19.98
N PHE A 282 -4.36 7.64 19.08
CA PHE A 282 -4.33 6.59 18.08
C PHE A 282 -3.77 7.16 16.78
N GLY A 283 -2.77 6.49 16.21
CA GLY A 283 -2.14 6.81 14.92
C GLY A 283 -2.53 5.84 13.82
N GLY A 284 -2.15 6.16 12.59
CA GLY A 284 -2.27 5.36 11.38
C GLY A 284 -1.23 5.78 10.34
N HIS A 285 -1.42 5.41 9.06
CA HIS A 285 -0.64 5.87 7.91
C HIS A 285 0.70 5.16 7.67
N GLU A 286 1.51 4.90 8.70
CA GLU A 286 2.83 4.26 8.52
C GLU A 286 2.75 2.73 8.40
N HIS A 287 1.58 2.13 8.58
CA HIS A 287 1.39 0.68 8.62
C HIS A 287 2.23 0.00 9.72
N ALA A 288 2.64 0.75 10.73
CA ALA A 288 3.47 0.28 11.82
C ALA A 288 2.60 -0.19 12.99
N ARG A 289 3.07 -1.19 13.72
CA ARG A 289 2.39 -1.66 14.93
C ARG A 289 3.22 -1.33 16.14
N TYR A 290 2.75 -0.39 16.94
CA TYR A 290 3.41 0.03 18.17
C TYR A 290 2.41 0.45 19.24
N ALA A 291 2.83 0.43 20.50
CA ALA A 291 2.24 1.13 21.64
C ALA A 291 3.40 1.70 22.44
N THR A 292 3.49 3.02 22.55
CA THR A 292 4.65 3.70 23.13
C THR A 292 4.21 4.87 23.99
N LEU A 293 4.84 5.05 25.14
CA LEU A 293 4.63 6.19 26.03
C LEU A 293 5.60 7.31 25.64
N ILE A 294 5.07 8.49 25.36
CA ILE A 294 5.85 9.67 24.96
C ILE A 294 5.91 10.65 26.12
N ASP A 295 7.12 11.12 26.44
CA ASP A 295 7.32 12.20 27.40
C ASP A 295 7.01 13.56 26.75
N GLY A 296 6.04 14.27 27.27
CA GLY A 296 5.68 15.62 26.85
C GLY A 296 6.66 16.68 27.39
N GLN A 297 6.55 17.91 26.88
CA GLN A 297 7.45 19.01 27.24
C GLN A 297 7.39 19.42 28.73
N ASN A 298 6.27 19.17 29.40
CA ASN A 298 6.03 19.53 30.78
C ASN A 298 6.18 18.35 31.76
N GLY A 299 6.69 17.20 31.28
CA GLY A 299 6.80 15.96 32.05
C GLY A 299 5.53 15.11 32.07
N ASP A 300 4.51 15.51 31.34
CA ASP A 300 3.32 14.71 31.10
C ASP A 300 3.67 13.51 30.21
N LYS A 301 2.84 12.46 30.26
CA LYS A 301 3.07 11.24 29.49
C LYS A 301 1.82 10.89 28.70
N THR A 302 1.95 10.77 27.38
CA THR A 302 0.85 10.42 26.49
C THR A 302 1.16 9.10 25.80
N TRP A 303 0.23 8.14 25.86
CA TRP A 303 0.30 6.94 25.05
C TRP A 303 0.01 7.28 23.58
N ILE A 304 0.87 6.80 22.68
CA ILE A 304 0.61 6.74 21.26
C ILE A 304 0.56 5.28 20.83
N ILE A 305 -0.43 4.91 20.02
CA ILE A 305 -0.65 3.53 19.57
C ILE A 305 -1.13 3.49 18.13
N GLU A 306 -0.61 2.55 17.34
CA GLU A 306 -1.02 2.26 15.97
C GLU A 306 -1.22 0.75 15.79
N PRO A 307 -2.35 0.30 15.19
CA PRO A 307 -2.66 -1.14 15.03
C PRO A 307 -1.87 -1.83 13.90
N GLY A 308 -1.08 -1.10 13.12
CA GLY A 308 -0.56 -1.57 11.85
C GLY A 308 -1.61 -1.44 10.75
N CYS A 309 -1.57 -2.32 9.75
CA CYS A 309 -2.48 -2.26 8.60
C CYS A 309 -3.25 -3.56 8.40
N TYR A 310 -4.19 -3.55 7.42
CA TYR A 310 -4.91 -4.73 6.93
C TYR A 310 -5.74 -5.46 7.99
N GLY A 311 -5.98 -4.84 9.16
CA GLY A 311 -6.63 -5.49 10.30
C GLY A 311 -5.72 -6.49 11.03
N TRP A 312 -4.40 -6.29 11.05
CA TRP A 312 -3.44 -7.15 11.78
C TRP A 312 -3.66 -7.15 13.28
N ALA A 313 -4.18 -6.05 13.81
CA ALA A 313 -4.55 -5.92 15.21
C ALA A 313 -5.74 -4.97 15.39
N LEU A 314 -6.36 -5.05 16.54
CA LEU A 314 -7.21 -4.02 17.10
C LEU A 314 -6.40 -3.28 18.17
N ALA A 315 -6.14 -1.98 17.97
CA ALA A 315 -5.55 -1.14 19.02
C ALA A 315 -6.59 -0.91 20.11
N VAL A 316 -6.24 -1.20 21.34
CA VAL A 316 -7.12 -1.05 22.51
C VAL A 316 -6.53 -0.01 23.44
N GLY A 317 -7.34 0.99 23.76
CA GLY A 317 -7.03 2.00 24.78
C GLY A 317 -8.03 1.93 25.93
N GLU A 318 -7.53 1.95 27.15
CA GLU A 318 -8.34 2.04 28.37
C GLU A 318 -7.91 3.27 29.16
N VAL A 319 -8.86 4.17 29.43
CA VAL A 319 -8.66 5.35 30.28
C VAL A 319 -9.52 5.19 31.53
N GLN A 320 -8.89 5.04 32.68
CA GLN A 320 -9.59 5.01 33.96
C GLN A 320 -9.72 6.43 34.49
N VAL A 321 -10.93 6.81 34.83
CA VAL A 321 -11.24 8.11 35.43
C VAL A 321 -11.93 7.93 36.78
N GLU A 322 -11.61 8.80 37.70
CA GLU A 322 -12.18 8.82 39.05
C GLU A 322 -12.61 10.25 39.42
N LYS A 323 -13.66 10.39 40.22
CA LYS A 323 -14.06 11.70 40.77
C LYS A 323 -13.16 12.13 41.89
N ASP A 324 -12.56 13.30 41.73
CA ASP A 324 -11.86 14.01 42.80
C ASP A 324 -12.60 15.33 43.09
N ASN A 325 -13.15 15.48 44.28
CA ASN A 325 -13.96 16.64 44.66
C ASN A 325 -15.10 16.98 43.67
N GLY A 326 -15.71 15.95 43.08
CA GLY A 326 -16.83 16.09 42.15
C GLY A 326 -16.43 16.33 40.68
N ALA A 327 -15.15 16.48 40.35
CA ALA A 327 -14.62 16.59 38.99
C ALA A 327 -13.96 15.28 38.58
N TRP A 328 -14.12 14.90 37.32
CA TRP A 328 -13.46 13.74 36.73
C TRP A 328 -11.98 14.02 36.53
N LYS A 329 -11.13 13.04 36.88
CA LYS A 329 -9.68 13.05 36.66
C LYS A 329 -9.23 11.71 36.08
N VAL A 330 -8.30 11.76 35.14
CA VAL A 330 -7.65 10.55 34.59
C VAL A 330 -6.74 9.97 35.67
N ALA A 331 -7.03 8.75 36.09
CA ALA A 331 -6.27 8.00 37.09
C ALA A 331 -5.18 7.15 36.42
N SER A 332 -5.47 6.52 35.27
CA SER A 332 -4.49 5.75 34.50
C SER A 332 -4.92 5.59 33.04
N VAL A 333 -3.92 5.40 32.19
CA VAL A 333 -4.11 5.07 30.76
C VAL A 333 -3.31 3.83 30.42
N LYS A 334 -3.92 2.89 29.68
CA LYS A 334 -3.27 1.70 29.13
C LYS A 334 -3.54 1.63 27.64
N ALA A 335 -2.55 1.13 26.88
CA ALA A 335 -2.68 0.91 25.46
C ALA A 335 -1.99 -0.39 25.06
N GLU A 336 -2.67 -1.23 24.26
CA GLU A 336 -2.16 -2.49 23.75
C GLU A 336 -2.70 -2.80 22.35
N ASN A 337 -1.93 -3.53 21.53
CA ASN A 337 -2.40 -4.07 20.28
C ASN A 337 -2.83 -5.54 20.47
N ARG A 338 -4.09 -5.85 20.20
CA ARG A 338 -4.62 -7.23 20.20
C ARG A 338 -4.54 -7.80 18.79
N GLU A 339 -3.67 -8.79 18.60
CA GLU A 339 -3.37 -9.36 17.29
C GLU A 339 -4.45 -10.29 16.78
N THR A 340 -4.73 -10.24 15.46
CA THR A 340 -5.76 -11.06 14.79
C THR A 340 -5.25 -12.39 14.24
N ALA A 341 -3.93 -12.60 14.17
CA ALA A 341 -3.33 -13.76 13.51
C ALA A 341 -3.86 -15.13 14.00
N LYS A 342 -4.22 -15.22 15.28
CA LYS A 342 -4.77 -16.45 15.90
C LYS A 342 -6.28 -16.42 16.10
N ILE A 343 -6.94 -15.34 15.68
CA ILE A 343 -8.40 -15.19 15.81
C ILE A 343 -9.08 -15.87 14.62
N ALA A 344 -10.12 -16.65 14.89
CA ALA A 344 -10.99 -17.16 13.84
C ALA A 344 -11.87 -16.03 13.30
N ALA A 345 -12.15 -16.02 11.99
CA ALA A 345 -13.05 -15.05 11.38
C ALA A 345 -14.48 -15.23 11.86
N ASP A 346 -15.23 -14.14 12.01
CA ASP A 346 -16.67 -14.17 12.28
C ASP A 346 -17.43 -14.69 11.05
N LYS A 347 -18.04 -15.86 11.18
CA LYS A 347 -18.72 -16.53 10.06
C LYS A 347 -19.98 -15.81 9.59
N ALA A 348 -20.66 -15.10 10.48
CA ALA A 348 -21.86 -14.36 10.10
C ALA A 348 -21.48 -13.13 9.26
N MET A 349 -20.40 -12.43 9.62
CA MET A 349 -19.87 -11.33 8.83
C MET A 349 -19.30 -11.81 7.49
N GLU A 350 -18.59 -12.94 7.45
CA GLU A 350 -18.15 -13.53 6.17
C GLU A 350 -19.36 -13.82 5.26
N GLN A 351 -20.42 -14.42 5.79
CA GLN A 351 -21.63 -14.71 5.01
C GLN A 351 -22.34 -13.44 4.51
N GLU A 352 -22.44 -12.40 5.32
CA GLU A 352 -23.04 -11.11 4.94
C GLU A 352 -22.31 -10.47 3.75
N PHE A 353 -21.01 -10.62 3.69
CA PHE A 353 -20.16 -10.01 2.68
C PHE A 353 -19.59 -11.00 1.65
N GLU A 354 -20.18 -12.21 1.52
CA GLU A 354 -19.75 -13.26 0.59
C GLU A 354 -19.63 -12.74 -0.86
N PHE A 355 -20.55 -11.87 -1.26
CA PHE A 355 -20.54 -11.26 -2.59
C PHE A 355 -19.24 -10.47 -2.90
N VAL A 356 -18.63 -9.86 -1.89
CA VAL A 356 -17.36 -9.12 -2.04
C VAL A 356 -16.24 -10.11 -2.34
N HIS A 357 -16.17 -11.19 -1.59
CA HIS A 357 -15.18 -12.25 -1.77
C HIS A 357 -15.33 -12.89 -3.16
N ASP A 358 -16.51 -13.33 -3.50
CA ASP A 358 -16.78 -14.04 -4.77
C ASP A 358 -16.48 -13.18 -6.00
N GLN A 359 -16.91 -11.91 -5.99
CA GLN A 359 -16.66 -11.01 -7.11
C GLN A 359 -15.17 -10.65 -7.23
N SER A 360 -14.48 -10.42 -6.11
CA SER A 360 -13.05 -10.12 -6.12
C SER A 360 -12.21 -11.31 -6.61
N VAL A 361 -12.56 -12.54 -6.17
CA VAL A 361 -11.90 -13.77 -6.64
C VAL A 361 -12.21 -14.01 -8.12
N ALA A 362 -13.44 -13.79 -8.56
CA ALA A 362 -13.82 -13.93 -9.97
C ALA A 362 -13.05 -12.94 -10.86
N ASP A 363 -12.97 -11.67 -10.46
CA ASP A 363 -12.20 -10.63 -11.17
C ASP A 363 -10.72 -10.99 -11.25
N ALA A 364 -10.12 -11.38 -10.14
CA ALA A 364 -8.71 -11.77 -10.08
C ALA A 364 -8.38 -12.98 -10.98
N ASN A 365 -9.33 -13.87 -11.20
CA ASN A 365 -9.17 -15.05 -12.06
C ASN A 365 -9.57 -14.83 -13.53
N LEU A 366 -9.92 -13.62 -13.95
CA LEU A 366 -10.17 -13.32 -15.36
C LEU A 366 -8.92 -13.62 -16.19
N ILE A 367 -9.10 -14.43 -17.24
CA ILE A 367 -8.04 -14.77 -18.19
C ILE A 367 -7.81 -13.56 -19.09
N VAL A 368 -6.60 -13.00 -19.04
CA VAL A 368 -6.18 -11.84 -19.85
C VAL A 368 -5.25 -12.25 -21.00
N GLY A 369 -4.76 -13.51 -20.98
CA GLY A 369 -3.89 -14.03 -22.04
C GLY A 369 -3.45 -15.47 -21.78
N LYS A 370 -2.34 -15.86 -22.45
CA LYS A 370 -1.72 -17.18 -22.34
C LYS A 370 -0.21 -17.06 -22.32
N VAL A 371 0.42 -17.84 -21.45
CA VAL A 371 1.88 -17.99 -21.31
C VAL A 371 2.30 -19.28 -22.03
N THR A 372 3.26 -19.21 -22.94
CA THR A 372 3.68 -20.38 -23.73
C THR A 372 4.66 -21.29 -22.97
N GLU A 373 5.53 -20.74 -22.13
CA GLU A 373 6.54 -21.43 -21.34
C GLU A 373 6.80 -20.67 -20.03
N ASP A 374 7.39 -21.30 -19.03
CA ASP A 374 7.76 -20.65 -17.78
C ASP A 374 8.76 -19.52 -18.01
N PHE A 375 8.53 -18.33 -17.46
CA PHE A 375 9.40 -17.16 -17.62
C PHE A 375 10.71 -17.30 -16.84
N ILE A 376 10.65 -17.96 -15.69
CA ILE A 376 11.83 -18.29 -14.88
C ILE A 376 11.78 -19.80 -14.62
N PRO A 377 12.51 -20.61 -15.39
CA PRO A 377 12.49 -22.08 -15.25
C PRO A 377 13.02 -22.57 -13.89
N ARG A 378 13.87 -21.77 -13.24
CA ARG A 378 14.50 -22.06 -11.97
C ARG A 378 14.38 -20.83 -11.06
N VAL A 379 13.38 -20.80 -10.15
CA VAL A 379 13.11 -19.64 -9.29
C VAL A 379 14.12 -19.51 -8.17
N ASP A 380 14.38 -20.60 -7.42
CA ASP A 380 15.51 -20.65 -6.49
C ASP A 380 16.77 -21.07 -7.24
N TYR A 381 17.80 -20.26 -7.16
CA TYR A 381 19.02 -20.40 -7.94
C TYR A 381 19.79 -21.71 -7.65
N ILE A 382 19.80 -22.18 -6.40
CA ILE A 382 20.55 -23.37 -5.98
C ILE A 382 19.67 -24.62 -6.02
N THR A 383 18.46 -24.57 -5.46
CA THR A 383 17.57 -25.73 -5.35
C THR A 383 16.75 -25.98 -6.60
N GLY A 384 16.49 -24.96 -7.40
CA GLY A 384 15.60 -25.02 -8.57
C GLY A 384 14.11 -25.04 -8.23
N GLU A 385 13.76 -24.90 -6.95
CA GLU A 385 12.37 -24.89 -6.49
C GLU A 385 11.65 -23.57 -6.84
N ASP A 386 10.31 -23.63 -6.87
CA ASP A 386 9.47 -22.44 -7.10
C ASP A 386 9.44 -21.47 -5.91
N LYS A 387 9.83 -21.93 -4.72
CA LYS A 387 9.94 -21.11 -3.51
C LYS A 387 11.41 -20.81 -3.22
N VAL A 388 11.74 -19.54 -3.06
CA VAL A 388 13.10 -19.11 -2.74
C VAL A 388 13.44 -19.42 -1.28
N THR A 389 14.31 -20.40 -1.10
CA THR A 389 14.89 -20.78 0.18
C THR A 389 16.37 -20.44 0.28
N THR A 390 17.05 -20.28 -0.87
CA THR A 390 18.48 -19.95 -0.95
C THR A 390 18.71 -18.59 -1.60
N MET A 391 18.84 -18.51 -2.91
CA MET A 391 19.06 -17.27 -3.65
C MET A 391 18.02 -17.12 -4.77
N PRO A 392 17.43 -15.93 -4.96
CA PRO A 392 16.47 -15.69 -6.03
C PRO A 392 17.17 -15.54 -7.40
N THR A 393 16.84 -16.38 -8.36
CA THR A 393 17.38 -16.30 -9.73
C THR A 393 17.13 -14.93 -10.35
N ILE A 394 15.94 -14.36 -10.16
CA ILE A 394 15.53 -13.06 -10.69
C ILE A 394 16.46 -11.90 -10.29
N GLN A 395 17.27 -12.06 -9.25
CA GLN A 395 18.23 -11.04 -8.80
C GLN A 395 19.69 -11.39 -9.14
N LEU A 396 19.93 -12.54 -9.79
CA LEU A 396 21.28 -13.02 -10.12
C LEU A 396 21.52 -13.14 -11.62
N GLU A 397 20.46 -13.29 -12.38
CA GLU A 397 20.50 -13.48 -13.83
C GLU A 397 19.49 -12.54 -14.49
N ASP A 398 19.79 -12.15 -15.71
CA ASP A 398 18.82 -11.51 -16.59
C ASP A 398 17.67 -12.47 -16.88
N THR A 399 16.42 -12.02 -16.72
CA THR A 399 15.25 -12.90 -16.79
C THR A 399 14.16 -12.31 -17.69
N ALA A 400 13.51 -13.18 -18.46
CA ALA A 400 12.39 -12.80 -19.31
C ALA A 400 11.27 -12.04 -18.56
N LEU A 401 11.16 -12.23 -17.26
CA LEU A 401 10.13 -11.57 -16.45
C LEU A 401 10.42 -10.08 -16.25
N ILE A 402 11.66 -9.73 -15.94
CA ILE A 402 12.08 -8.33 -15.80
C ILE A 402 12.11 -7.67 -17.19
N ASP A 403 12.55 -8.40 -18.21
CA ASP A 403 12.51 -7.91 -19.59
C ASP A 403 11.08 -7.58 -20.02
N LEU A 404 10.08 -8.43 -19.71
CA LEU A 404 8.67 -8.12 -20.00
C LEU A 404 8.22 -6.82 -19.34
N ILE A 405 8.53 -6.62 -18.04
CA ILE A 405 8.14 -5.40 -17.32
C ILE A 405 8.80 -4.18 -17.97
N ASN A 406 10.08 -4.27 -18.27
CA ASN A 406 10.85 -3.20 -18.89
C ASN A 406 10.40 -2.93 -20.34
N ASP A 407 10.09 -3.96 -21.14
CA ASP A 407 9.53 -3.83 -22.49
C ASP A 407 8.21 -3.06 -22.48
N VAL A 408 7.34 -3.33 -21.49
CA VAL A 408 6.10 -2.56 -21.29
C VAL A 408 6.42 -1.09 -21.01
N GLN A 409 7.36 -0.82 -20.12
CA GLN A 409 7.77 0.55 -19.81
C GLN A 409 8.35 1.28 -21.02
N LEU A 410 9.23 0.62 -21.80
CA LEU A 410 9.79 1.16 -23.04
C LEU A 410 8.71 1.44 -24.09
N TYR A 411 7.75 0.53 -24.22
CA TYR A 411 6.66 0.66 -25.20
C TYR A 411 5.82 1.90 -24.98
N TYR A 412 5.37 2.14 -23.75
CA TYR A 412 4.48 3.26 -23.44
C TYR A 412 5.21 4.60 -23.36
N THR A 413 6.46 4.63 -22.91
CA THR A 413 7.24 5.88 -22.75
C THR A 413 8.06 6.27 -24.00
N ASN A 414 8.32 5.34 -24.90
CA ASN A 414 9.31 5.50 -25.96
C ASN A 414 10.67 5.96 -25.42
N ALA A 415 11.10 5.36 -24.30
CA ALA A 415 12.38 5.64 -23.64
C ALA A 415 13.55 4.94 -24.36
N ASP A 416 14.78 5.38 -24.07
CA ASP A 416 16.02 4.71 -24.49
C ASP A 416 16.41 3.58 -23.54
N VAL A 417 16.06 3.74 -22.25
CA VAL A 417 16.36 2.81 -21.14
C VAL A 417 15.15 2.69 -20.24
N ALA A 418 14.84 1.50 -19.75
CA ALA A 418 13.87 1.27 -18.69
C ALA A 418 14.53 0.62 -17.49
N ALA A 419 13.94 0.78 -16.30
CA ALA A 419 14.43 0.17 -15.08
C ALA A 419 13.29 -0.36 -14.23
N ALA A 420 13.38 -1.62 -13.80
CA ALA A 420 12.41 -2.29 -12.97
C ALA A 420 13.07 -3.19 -11.91
N ALA A 421 12.47 -3.28 -10.75
CA ALA A 421 12.88 -4.18 -9.67
C ALA A 421 11.94 -5.38 -9.53
N ALA A 422 12.44 -6.47 -8.97
CA ALA A 422 11.61 -7.57 -8.49
C ALA A 422 11.01 -7.20 -7.12
N PHE A 423 9.67 -7.17 -7.03
CA PHE A 423 8.96 -6.86 -5.77
C PHE A 423 8.76 -8.08 -4.87
N ARG A 424 8.93 -9.27 -5.43
CA ARG A 424 8.96 -10.56 -4.72
C ARG A 424 10.09 -11.40 -5.30
N PHE A 425 10.71 -12.21 -4.46
CA PHE A 425 11.83 -13.07 -4.90
C PHE A 425 11.37 -14.30 -5.70
N ASP A 426 10.13 -14.73 -5.47
CA ASP A 426 9.49 -15.89 -6.09
C ASP A 426 8.58 -15.51 -7.28
N MET A 427 8.71 -14.29 -7.81
CA MET A 427 7.96 -13.85 -8.99
C MET A 427 8.23 -14.77 -10.18
N ASN A 428 7.17 -15.20 -10.84
CA ASN A 428 7.26 -15.97 -12.08
C ASN A 428 5.93 -15.92 -12.85
N LEU A 429 5.97 -16.16 -14.14
CA LEU A 429 4.82 -16.51 -14.96
C LEU A 429 4.99 -17.96 -15.42
N LYS A 430 4.06 -18.80 -15.02
CA LYS A 430 4.04 -20.21 -15.40
C LYS A 430 3.31 -20.42 -16.71
N LYS A 431 3.71 -21.42 -17.48
CA LYS A 431 3.02 -21.89 -18.67
C LYS A 431 1.55 -22.18 -18.41
N GLY A 432 0.65 -21.60 -19.20
CA GLY A 432 -0.78 -21.80 -19.08
C GLY A 432 -1.59 -20.53 -19.30
N ASP A 433 -2.75 -20.43 -18.64
CA ASP A 433 -3.57 -19.22 -18.69
C ASP A 433 -2.86 -18.09 -17.94
N PHE A 434 -2.87 -16.91 -18.55
CA PHE A 434 -2.40 -15.67 -17.91
C PHE A 434 -3.61 -14.93 -17.36
N LYS A 435 -3.70 -14.83 -16.05
CA LYS A 435 -4.82 -14.26 -15.32
C LYS A 435 -4.50 -12.88 -14.77
N LYS A 436 -5.53 -12.10 -14.46
CA LYS A 436 -5.37 -10.76 -13.87
C LYS A 436 -4.54 -10.80 -12.58
N LYS A 437 -4.74 -11.80 -11.70
CA LYS A 437 -3.93 -12.01 -10.50
C LYS A 437 -2.44 -12.27 -10.79
N ASP A 438 -2.12 -12.89 -11.92
CA ASP A 438 -0.72 -13.15 -12.29
C ASP A 438 -0.01 -11.85 -12.63
N VAL A 439 -0.74 -10.87 -13.20
CA VAL A 439 -0.21 -9.50 -13.40
C VAL A 439 0.10 -8.84 -12.06
N ALA A 440 -0.82 -8.93 -11.09
CA ALA A 440 -0.60 -8.38 -9.75
C ALA A 440 0.51 -9.15 -8.98
N PHE A 441 0.66 -10.44 -9.22
CA PHE A 441 1.74 -11.24 -8.64
C PHE A 441 3.13 -10.79 -9.12
N ILE A 442 3.27 -10.44 -10.41
CA ILE A 442 4.53 -9.93 -10.95
C ILE A 442 4.72 -8.42 -10.75
N TYR A 443 3.63 -7.65 -10.60
CA TYR A 443 3.69 -6.22 -10.32
C TYR A 443 2.69 -5.82 -9.23
N LYS A 444 3.09 -5.99 -7.97
CA LYS A 444 2.22 -5.87 -6.80
C LYS A 444 1.66 -4.45 -6.59
N TYR A 445 2.48 -3.42 -6.82
CA TYR A 445 2.14 -2.05 -6.44
C TYR A 445 1.34 -1.31 -7.52
N SER A 446 0.50 -0.37 -7.10
CA SER A 446 -0.30 0.48 -7.99
C SER A 446 0.51 1.66 -8.58
N ASN A 447 1.81 1.48 -8.79
CA ASN A 447 2.69 2.51 -9.32
C ASN A 447 2.30 2.89 -10.75
N THR A 448 2.38 4.18 -11.04
CA THR A 448 2.29 4.76 -12.40
C THR A 448 3.66 4.78 -13.08
N LEU A 449 3.67 4.98 -14.38
CA LEU A 449 4.87 4.96 -15.22
C LEU A 449 5.32 6.39 -15.55
N MET A 450 6.58 6.69 -15.28
CA MET A 450 7.21 7.99 -15.53
C MET A 450 8.29 7.86 -16.60
N GLY A 451 8.31 8.79 -17.55
CA GLY A 451 9.42 8.99 -18.49
C GLY A 451 10.23 10.23 -18.09
N VAL A 452 11.52 10.05 -17.85
CA VAL A 452 12.41 11.09 -17.30
C VAL A 452 13.61 11.33 -18.21
N ASN A 453 13.91 12.58 -18.54
CA ASN A 453 15.13 12.96 -19.24
C ASN A 453 16.29 12.98 -18.23
N MET A 454 17.34 12.21 -18.46
CA MET A 454 18.46 12.05 -17.54
C MET A 454 19.80 12.14 -18.28
N THR A 455 20.76 12.86 -17.73
CA THR A 455 22.12 12.86 -18.28
C THR A 455 22.77 11.49 -18.12
N GLY A 456 23.69 11.12 -19.03
CA GLY A 456 24.40 9.84 -18.91
C GLY A 456 25.20 9.72 -17.62
N GLU A 457 25.71 10.82 -17.07
CA GLU A 457 26.35 10.84 -15.75
C GLU A 457 25.37 10.43 -14.65
N ASN A 458 24.14 10.98 -14.64
CA ASN A 458 23.13 10.64 -13.65
C ASN A 458 22.60 9.22 -13.86
N LEU A 459 22.45 8.75 -15.10
CA LEU A 459 22.09 7.37 -15.40
C LEU A 459 23.12 6.39 -14.83
N LEU A 460 24.41 6.62 -15.03
CA LEU A 460 25.47 5.79 -14.45
C LEU A 460 25.45 5.81 -12.92
N LYS A 461 25.21 6.98 -12.29
CA LYS A 461 25.03 7.08 -10.82
C LYS A 461 23.82 6.30 -10.34
N TYR A 462 22.72 6.31 -11.09
CA TYR A 462 21.54 5.51 -10.79
C TYR A 462 21.82 4.01 -10.88
N MET A 463 22.50 3.56 -11.94
CA MET A 463 22.91 2.16 -12.09
C MET A 463 23.83 1.71 -10.94
N GLU A 464 24.79 2.55 -10.55
CA GLU A 464 25.68 2.28 -9.40
C GLU A 464 24.93 2.24 -8.07
N TRP A 465 23.94 3.14 -7.87
CA TRP A 465 23.08 3.10 -6.69
C TRP A 465 22.30 1.78 -6.62
N SER A 466 21.72 1.34 -7.72
CA SER A 466 21.02 0.06 -7.80
C SER A 466 21.95 -1.11 -7.49
N ALA A 467 23.15 -1.14 -8.08
CA ALA A 467 24.14 -2.19 -7.87
C ALA A 467 24.71 -2.23 -6.43
N SER A 468 24.43 -1.23 -5.58
CA SER A 468 24.78 -1.25 -4.15
C SER A 468 24.06 -2.36 -3.36
N TYR A 469 23.08 -3.00 -3.97
CA TYR A 469 22.35 -4.14 -3.41
C TYR A 469 23.23 -5.37 -3.14
N TYR A 470 24.29 -5.58 -3.90
CA TYR A 470 25.20 -6.70 -3.68
C TYR A 470 26.24 -6.38 -2.60
N ASN A 471 26.70 -7.39 -1.88
CA ASN A 471 27.93 -7.30 -1.11
C ASN A 471 29.14 -7.47 -2.03
N THR A 472 30.30 -6.98 -1.60
CA THR A 472 31.55 -7.17 -2.33
C THR A 472 31.97 -8.65 -2.22
N ALA A 473 32.16 -9.31 -3.37
CA ALA A 473 32.60 -10.69 -3.44
C ALA A 473 34.05 -10.85 -3.00
N LYS A 474 34.33 -11.97 -2.36
CA LYS A 474 35.66 -12.34 -1.87
C LYS A 474 36.13 -13.63 -2.52
N GLU A 475 37.46 -13.84 -2.55
CA GLU A 475 38.04 -15.11 -2.96
C GLU A 475 37.47 -16.27 -2.13
N GLY A 476 37.06 -17.34 -2.81
CA GLY A 476 36.45 -18.51 -2.18
C GLY A 476 34.95 -18.40 -1.90
N ASP A 477 34.30 -17.32 -2.26
CA ASP A 477 32.83 -17.21 -2.15
C ASP A 477 32.14 -18.17 -3.13
N VAL A 478 31.24 -19.00 -2.60
CA VAL A 478 30.44 -19.99 -3.37
C VAL A 478 29.06 -19.43 -3.72
N THR A 479 28.57 -18.45 -2.96
CA THR A 479 27.28 -17.81 -3.17
C THR A 479 27.45 -16.29 -3.29
N VAL A 480 26.59 -15.64 -4.09
CA VAL A 480 26.48 -14.18 -4.15
C VAL A 480 25.62 -13.72 -2.97
N SER A 481 26.09 -12.73 -2.23
CA SER A 481 25.33 -12.20 -1.09
C SER A 481 24.83 -10.78 -1.29
N PHE A 482 23.76 -10.42 -0.56
CA PHE A 482 23.04 -9.17 -0.69
C PHE A 482 23.20 -8.30 0.55
N ASN A 483 23.26 -6.99 0.34
CA ASN A 483 23.35 -6.00 1.40
C ASN A 483 21.99 -5.89 2.15
N PRO A 484 21.93 -6.23 3.46
CA PRO A 484 20.69 -6.17 4.24
C PRO A 484 20.13 -4.74 4.41
N ASP A 485 20.98 -3.71 4.25
CA ASP A 485 20.58 -2.31 4.36
C ASP A 485 19.90 -1.78 3.09
N VAL A 486 19.99 -2.54 1.98
CA VAL A 486 19.33 -2.21 0.71
C VAL A 486 18.20 -3.21 0.48
N ARG A 487 16.96 -2.73 0.42
CA ARG A 487 15.80 -3.58 0.15
C ARG A 487 15.83 -4.11 -1.28
N GLY A 488 15.44 -5.38 -1.50
CA GLY A 488 15.43 -6.02 -2.81
C GLY A 488 14.63 -5.25 -3.88
N TYR A 489 13.54 -4.58 -3.48
CA TYR A 489 12.76 -3.72 -4.38
C TYR A 489 13.48 -2.40 -4.78
N ASN A 490 14.64 -2.12 -4.21
CA ASN A 490 15.52 -1.01 -4.62
C ASN A 490 16.64 -1.46 -5.56
N TYR A 491 16.70 -2.75 -5.90
CA TYR A 491 17.59 -3.25 -6.93
C TYR A 491 16.84 -3.28 -8.27
N ASP A 492 17.05 -2.22 -9.06
CA ASP A 492 16.52 -2.12 -10.42
C ASP A 492 17.46 -2.77 -11.42
N MET A 493 16.88 -3.49 -12.37
CA MET A 493 17.54 -4.09 -13.52
C MET A 493 17.15 -3.30 -14.77
N PHE A 494 18.13 -3.01 -15.62
CA PHE A 494 17.97 -2.04 -16.71
C PHE A 494 17.85 -2.74 -18.06
N GLU A 495 16.93 -2.26 -18.90
CA GLU A 495 16.71 -2.68 -20.28
C GLU A 495 17.03 -1.52 -21.24
N GLY A 496 17.48 -1.84 -22.47
CA GLY A 496 17.93 -0.85 -23.44
C GLY A 496 19.39 -0.40 -23.28
N VAL A 497 20.10 -0.98 -22.32
CA VAL A 497 21.52 -0.77 -22.03
C VAL A 497 22.22 -2.10 -21.76
N ASP A 498 23.32 -2.39 -22.47
CA ASP A 498 24.19 -3.53 -22.17
C ASP A 498 25.17 -3.13 -21.06
N TYR A 499 25.35 -3.96 -20.00
CA TYR A 499 26.25 -3.64 -18.91
C TYR A 499 26.70 -4.88 -18.11
N ASP A 500 27.82 -4.75 -17.40
CA ASP A 500 28.28 -5.74 -16.42
C ASP A 500 28.27 -5.13 -15.02
N ILE A 501 27.93 -5.95 -14.01
CA ILE A 501 28.00 -5.59 -12.57
C ILE A 501 29.20 -6.32 -11.96
N ASP A 502 30.32 -5.63 -11.76
CA ASP A 502 31.53 -6.17 -11.17
C ASP A 502 31.45 -6.13 -9.64
N ILE A 503 30.99 -7.23 -9.03
CA ILE A 503 30.82 -7.31 -7.57
C ILE A 503 32.13 -7.54 -6.81
N SER A 504 33.28 -7.68 -7.49
CA SER A 504 34.58 -7.63 -6.81
C SER A 504 34.96 -6.23 -6.34
N LYS A 505 34.26 -5.22 -6.86
CA LYS A 505 34.49 -3.80 -6.54
C LYS A 505 33.56 -3.31 -5.45
N GLU A 506 33.97 -2.27 -4.78
CA GLU A 506 33.14 -1.56 -3.81
C GLU A 506 31.94 -0.88 -4.50
N ALA A 507 30.84 -0.73 -3.75
CA ALA A 507 29.65 -0.02 -4.21
C ALA A 507 30.00 1.39 -4.72
N GLY A 508 29.41 1.77 -5.85
CA GLY A 508 29.70 3.02 -6.55
C GLY A 508 30.75 2.92 -7.66
N ASN A 509 31.33 1.72 -7.88
CA ASN A 509 32.34 1.46 -8.93
C ASN A 509 32.13 0.11 -9.63
N ARG A 510 30.89 -0.40 -9.65
CA ARG A 510 30.55 -1.76 -10.11
C ARG A 510 30.11 -1.83 -11.55
N ILE A 511 29.54 -0.75 -12.07
CA ILE A 511 28.99 -0.74 -13.43
C ILE A 511 30.15 -0.60 -14.43
N THR A 512 30.27 -1.58 -15.30
CA THR A 512 31.29 -1.61 -16.35
C THR A 512 30.66 -1.97 -17.70
N ASN A 513 31.35 -1.65 -18.79
CA ASN A 513 30.92 -1.93 -20.15
C ASN A 513 29.54 -1.36 -20.54
N ALA A 514 29.03 -0.34 -19.84
CA ALA A 514 27.70 0.22 -20.05
C ALA A 514 27.58 0.87 -21.46
N LYS A 515 26.68 0.32 -22.29
CA LYS A 515 26.49 0.74 -23.69
C LYS A 515 24.99 0.83 -24.02
N ILE A 516 24.61 1.90 -24.70
CA ILE A 516 23.26 2.06 -25.28
C ILE A 516 23.42 2.01 -26.79
N LYS A 517 22.68 1.08 -27.45
CA LYS A 517 22.78 0.85 -28.90
C LYS A 517 24.24 0.63 -29.36
N GLY A 518 25.01 -0.14 -28.56
CA GLY A 518 26.41 -0.50 -28.83
C GLY A 518 27.44 0.61 -28.57
N GLN A 519 27.03 1.80 -28.15
CA GLN A 519 27.92 2.94 -27.84
C GLN A 519 28.00 3.15 -26.32
N ALA A 520 29.22 3.40 -25.82
CA ALA A 520 29.40 3.75 -24.41
C ALA A 520 28.51 4.93 -24.01
N ILE A 521 27.98 4.91 -22.80
CA ILE A 521 27.16 6.00 -22.29
C ILE A 521 28.00 7.29 -22.27
N ASP A 522 27.53 8.31 -23.00
CA ASP A 522 28.12 9.65 -22.94
C ASP A 522 27.59 10.39 -21.70
N PRO A 523 28.44 10.75 -20.73
CA PRO A 523 28.02 11.41 -19.49
C PRO A 523 27.22 12.70 -19.71
N LYS A 524 27.46 13.41 -20.81
CA LYS A 524 26.83 14.71 -21.11
C LYS A 524 25.54 14.60 -21.93
N LYS A 525 25.34 13.48 -22.60
CA LYS A 525 24.14 13.26 -23.42
C LYS A 525 22.93 12.99 -22.51
N VAL A 526 21.78 13.52 -22.91
CA VAL A 526 20.52 13.24 -22.25
C VAL A 526 19.88 11.99 -22.88
N TYR A 527 19.50 11.06 -22.03
CA TYR A 527 18.77 9.84 -22.37
C TYR A 527 17.36 9.87 -21.78
N LYS A 528 16.43 9.27 -22.43
CA LYS A 528 15.08 9.05 -21.91
C LYS A 528 15.07 7.78 -21.07
N VAL A 529 14.68 7.87 -19.81
CA VAL A 529 14.66 6.76 -18.88
C VAL A 529 13.25 6.54 -18.35
N ALA A 530 12.76 5.31 -18.44
CA ALA A 530 11.45 4.92 -17.91
C ALA A 530 11.61 4.29 -16.53
N VAL A 531 10.83 4.76 -15.56
CA VAL A 531 10.81 4.28 -14.18
C VAL A 531 9.38 4.37 -13.62
N ASN A 532 9.10 3.71 -12.51
CA ASN A 532 7.84 3.95 -11.82
C ASN A 532 7.89 5.26 -10.98
N ASN A 533 6.72 5.78 -10.58
CA ASN A 533 6.60 7.02 -9.80
C ASN A 533 7.32 6.95 -8.45
N TYR A 534 7.29 5.78 -7.76
CA TYR A 534 8.04 5.59 -6.52
C TYR A 534 9.56 5.73 -6.74
N ARG A 535 10.09 5.12 -7.82
CA ARG A 535 11.50 5.25 -8.19
C ARG A 535 11.84 6.67 -8.59
N PHE A 536 10.94 7.36 -9.28
CA PHE A 536 11.14 8.79 -9.59
C PHE A 536 11.32 9.62 -8.30
N GLY A 537 10.52 9.40 -7.26
CA GLY A 537 10.71 10.01 -5.95
C GLY A 537 12.10 9.71 -5.35
N THR A 538 12.57 8.46 -5.48
CA THR A 538 13.94 8.10 -5.06
C THR A 538 15.00 8.88 -5.84
N LEU A 539 14.85 9.01 -7.16
CA LEU A 539 15.81 9.77 -8.01
C LEU A 539 15.84 11.25 -7.65
N GLN A 540 14.71 11.83 -7.25
CA GLN A 540 14.65 13.20 -6.72
C GLN A 540 15.44 13.33 -5.41
N ASN A 541 15.26 12.41 -4.47
CA ASN A 541 15.99 12.39 -3.20
C ASN A 541 17.51 12.25 -3.41
N LEU A 542 17.92 11.46 -4.39
CA LEU A 542 19.31 11.30 -4.82
C LEU A 542 19.83 12.48 -5.65
N LYS A 543 18.98 13.46 -5.98
CA LYS A 543 19.30 14.62 -6.85
C LYS A 543 19.74 14.22 -8.26
N LEU A 544 19.22 13.11 -8.77
CA LEU A 544 19.50 12.59 -10.11
C LEU A 544 18.45 13.03 -11.15
N ALA A 545 17.26 13.44 -10.68
CA ALA A 545 16.19 13.98 -11.52
C ALA A 545 15.37 15.03 -10.75
N THR A 546 14.61 15.84 -11.49
CA THR A 546 13.68 16.85 -10.95
C THR A 546 12.34 16.75 -11.68
N PRO A 547 11.25 17.34 -11.16
CA PRO A 547 9.96 17.36 -11.86
C PRO A 547 10.01 17.95 -13.27
N LYS A 548 10.98 18.84 -13.55
CA LYS A 548 11.15 19.47 -14.87
C LYS A 548 11.72 18.51 -15.93
N ASP A 549 12.28 17.40 -15.49
CA ASP A 549 12.89 16.39 -16.36
C ASP A 549 11.85 15.36 -16.85
N VAL A 550 10.64 15.36 -16.29
CA VAL A 550 9.55 14.46 -16.67
C VAL A 550 9.02 14.84 -18.05
N TYR A 551 9.02 13.89 -19.00
CA TYR A 551 8.47 14.07 -20.33
C TYR A 551 7.22 13.21 -20.57
N TYR A 552 6.95 12.25 -19.71
CA TYR A 552 5.80 11.35 -19.78
C TYR A 552 5.35 10.97 -18.36
N ASP A 553 4.05 11.02 -18.11
CA ASP A 553 3.40 10.51 -16.93
C ASP A 553 2.15 9.73 -17.36
N SER A 554 2.13 8.44 -17.08
CA SER A 554 1.02 7.57 -17.50
C SER A 554 -0.30 7.92 -16.79
N TYR A 555 -0.25 8.50 -15.59
CA TYR A 555 -1.44 8.94 -14.90
C TYR A 555 -2.08 10.15 -15.59
N GLU A 556 -1.28 11.14 -16.01
CA GLU A 556 -1.79 12.28 -16.78
C GLU A 556 -2.44 11.87 -18.12
N VAL A 557 -1.93 10.77 -18.72
CA VAL A 557 -2.39 10.30 -20.04
C VAL A 557 -3.59 9.36 -19.93
N MET A 558 -3.65 8.47 -18.93
CA MET A 558 -4.57 7.35 -18.85
C MET A 558 -5.30 7.22 -17.52
N GLN A 559 -5.05 8.13 -16.56
CA GLN A 559 -5.60 8.08 -15.21
C GLN A 559 -5.28 6.71 -14.53
N ASP A 560 -6.22 6.11 -13.87
CA ASP A 560 -6.05 4.82 -13.19
C ASP A 560 -5.59 3.69 -14.11
N ALA A 561 -5.95 3.72 -15.40
CA ALA A 561 -5.45 2.76 -16.39
C ALA A 561 -3.96 2.92 -16.71
N GLY A 562 -3.31 3.98 -16.22
CA GLY A 562 -1.88 4.23 -16.34
C GLY A 562 -1.01 3.51 -15.29
N ARG A 563 -1.58 2.72 -14.40
CA ARG A 563 -0.80 1.87 -13.48
C ARG A 563 -0.02 0.82 -14.25
N ILE A 564 1.25 0.61 -13.91
CA ILE A 564 2.12 -0.33 -14.67
C ILE A 564 1.52 -1.73 -14.73
N ARG A 565 0.88 -2.22 -13.67
CA ARG A 565 0.20 -3.51 -13.69
C ARG A 565 -0.92 -3.56 -14.75
N ASP A 566 -1.66 -2.48 -14.94
CA ASP A 566 -2.73 -2.42 -15.93
C ASP A 566 -2.16 -2.28 -17.35
N LEU A 567 -1.05 -1.54 -17.48
CA LEU A 567 -0.27 -1.44 -18.73
C LEU A 567 0.31 -2.78 -19.16
N ILE A 568 0.76 -3.64 -18.23
CA ILE A 568 1.21 -5.01 -18.55
C ILE A 568 0.06 -5.82 -19.18
N GLY A 569 -1.12 -5.81 -18.57
CA GLY A 569 -2.29 -6.50 -19.09
C GLY A 569 -2.71 -5.98 -20.48
N ALA A 570 -2.72 -4.66 -20.67
CA ALA A 570 -3.04 -4.02 -21.94
C ALA A 570 -1.99 -4.36 -23.01
N TYR A 571 -0.70 -4.29 -22.68
CA TYR A 571 0.41 -4.63 -23.58
C TYR A 571 0.29 -6.07 -24.09
N VAL A 572 0.07 -7.04 -23.20
CA VAL A 572 -0.11 -8.46 -23.59
C VAL A 572 -1.29 -8.62 -24.53
N LYS A 573 -2.40 -7.94 -24.28
CA LYS A 573 -3.59 -8.00 -25.13
C LYS A 573 -3.36 -7.35 -26.50
N GLU A 574 -2.73 -6.19 -26.54
CA GLU A 574 -2.58 -5.38 -27.76
C GLU A 574 -1.40 -5.82 -28.61
N LYS A 575 -0.22 -5.99 -28.00
CA LYS A 575 1.05 -6.24 -28.67
C LYS A 575 1.23 -7.71 -29.01
N ASP A 576 0.98 -8.57 -28.04
CA ASP A 576 1.20 -10.01 -28.15
C ASP A 576 -0.08 -10.79 -28.47
N LYS A 577 -1.19 -10.09 -28.76
CA LYS A 577 -2.49 -10.69 -29.08
C LYS A 577 -2.96 -11.71 -28.04
N GLY A 578 -2.64 -11.43 -26.77
CA GLY A 578 -2.97 -12.28 -25.63
C GLY A 578 -2.04 -13.49 -25.45
N VAL A 579 -0.95 -13.64 -26.20
CA VAL A 579 -0.01 -14.77 -26.08
C VAL A 579 1.39 -14.26 -25.83
N ILE A 580 1.94 -14.48 -24.64
CA ILE A 580 3.29 -14.09 -24.28
C ILE A 580 4.24 -15.28 -24.24
N THR A 581 5.44 -15.07 -24.75
CA THR A 581 6.52 -16.05 -24.79
C THR A 581 7.73 -15.44 -24.09
N PRO A 582 8.39 -16.16 -23.17
CA PRO A 582 9.58 -15.65 -22.50
C PRO A 582 10.68 -15.32 -23.51
N LYS A 583 11.27 -14.15 -23.38
CA LYS A 583 12.41 -13.70 -24.17
C LYS A 583 13.41 -13.08 -23.22
N VAL A 584 14.66 -13.52 -23.28
CA VAL A 584 15.79 -12.95 -22.53
C VAL A 584 16.82 -12.47 -23.53
N ASN A 585 17.31 -11.27 -23.37
CA ASN A 585 18.30 -10.70 -24.29
C ASN A 585 19.73 -10.73 -23.74
N TYR A 586 19.89 -11.08 -22.44
CA TYR A 586 21.19 -11.17 -21.77
C TYR A 586 22.01 -9.90 -21.82
N ASN A 587 21.33 -8.76 -21.69
CA ASN A 587 21.94 -7.43 -21.74
C ASN A 587 22.78 -7.10 -20.51
N TRP A 588 22.63 -7.85 -19.40
CA TRP A 588 23.45 -7.67 -18.21
C TRP A 588 23.87 -8.98 -17.57
N LYS A 589 24.95 -8.91 -16.78
CA LYS A 589 25.44 -10.04 -15.97
C LYS A 589 26.28 -9.57 -14.79
N ILE A 590 26.35 -10.41 -13.77
CA ILE A 590 27.27 -10.26 -12.65
C ILE A 590 28.65 -10.82 -13.06
N ILE A 591 29.69 -10.06 -12.79
CA ILE A 591 31.10 -10.46 -12.95
C ILE A 591 31.89 -10.16 -11.66
N GLY A 592 33.18 -10.57 -11.63
CA GLY A 592 34.00 -10.37 -10.43
C GLY A 592 33.75 -11.38 -9.32
N PHE A 593 33.03 -12.46 -9.66
CA PHE A 593 32.77 -13.62 -8.82
C PHE A 593 33.27 -14.86 -9.55
N ASP A 594 34.11 -15.68 -8.88
CA ASP A 594 34.63 -16.90 -9.52
C ASP A 594 33.57 -18.01 -9.52
N PRO A 595 33.02 -18.39 -10.69
CA PRO A 595 32.04 -19.45 -10.77
C PRO A 595 32.64 -20.85 -10.58
N ASN A 596 33.98 -21.01 -10.58
CA ASN A 596 34.69 -22.28 -10.62
C ASN A 596 35.51 -22.55 -9.37
N VAL A 597 35.10 -22.06 -8.20
CA VAL A 597 35.75 -22.36 -6.92
C VAL A 597 35.84 -23.87 -6.71
N GLU A 598 37.03 -24.38 -6.49
CA GLU A 598 37.25 -25.82 -6.26
C GLU A 598 36.48 -26.31 -5.03
N GLY A 599 35.67 -27.38 -5.20
CA GLY A 599 34.79 -27.92 -4.15
C GLY A 599 33.43 -27.24 -4.04
N LYS A 600 33.10 -26.26 -4.91
CA LYS A 600 31.81 -25.58 -4.95
C LYS A 600 30.61 -26.52 -5.03
N ASP A 601 30.68 -27.55 -5.92
CA ASP A 601 29.55 -28.45 -6.14
C ASP A 601 29.16 -29.21 -4.87
N LYS A 602 30.16 -29.66 -4.08
CA LYS A 602 29.89 -30.29 -2.80
C LYS A 602 29.17 -29.37 -1.82
N ILE A 603 29.57 -28.08 -1.76
CA ILE A 603 28.95 -27.11 -0.89
C ILE A 603 27.51 -26.83 -1.36
N LEU A 604 27.29 -26.71 -2.67
CA LEU A 604 25.94 -26.53 -3.23
C LEU A 604 25.04 -27.73 -2.93
N ASP A 605 25.57 -28.96 -2.96
CA ASP A 605 24.83 -30.16 -2.58
C ASP A 605 24.48 -30.17 -1.07
N GLU A 606 25.41 -29.75 -0.21
CA GLU A 606 25.15 -29.58 1.22
C GLU A 606 24.10 -28.50 1.51
N ILE A 607 24.09 -27.42 0.73
CA ILE A 607 23.02 -26.37 0.80
C ILE A 607 21.67 -26.98 0.36
N ARG A 608 21.63 -27.72 -0.77
CA ARG A 608 20.42 -28.41 -1.25
C ARG A 608 19.88 -29.40 -0.23
N ALA A 609 20.78 -30.13 0.43
CA ALA A 609 20.42 -31.07 1.49
C ALA A 609 20.03 -30.39 2.83
N GLY A 610 20.15 -29.06 2.93
CA GLY A 610 19.87 -28.32 4.15
C GLY A 610 20.92 -28.44 5.24
N ALA A 611 22.07 -29.06 4.95
CA ALA A 611 23.18 -29.19 5.89
C ALA A 611 23.90 -27.85 6.11
N ILE A 612 23.95 -27.00 5.08
CA ILE A 612 24.43 -25.62 5.16
C ILE A 612 23.24 -24.71 4.96
N GLN A 613 22.99 -23.85 5.93
CA GLN A 613 21.91 -22.85 5.87
C GLN A 613 22.39 -21.53 5.26
N ILE A 614 21.62 -20.96 4.35
CA ILE A 614 21.88 -19.64 3.78
C ILE A 614 21.53 -18.57 4.82
N PRO A 615 22.47 -17.67 5.20
CA PRO A 615 22.21 -16.62 6.17
C PRO A 615 21.16 -15.62 5.67
N ARG A 616 20.14 -15.30 6.51
CA ARG A 616 19.11 -14.31 6.22
C ARG A 616 19.24 -13.10 7.14
N SER A 617 18.71 -11.95 6.72
CA SER A 617 18.56 -10.79 7.61
C SER A 617 17.70 -11.13 8.82
N ALA A 618 17.89 -10.40 9.94
CA ALA A 618 17.16 -10.64 11.17
C ALA A 618 15.63 -10.52 11.00
N ASP A 619 15.17 -9.66 10.08
CA ASP A 619 13.77 -9.49 9.71
C ASP A 619 13.29 -10.51 8.65
N GLY A 620 14.16 -11.42 8.19
CA GLY A 620 13.87 -12.44 7.18
C GLY A 620 13.67 -11.91 5.74
N ARG A 621 13.77 -10.60 5.51
CA ARG A 621 13.42 -9.96 4.23
C ARG A 621 14.54 -10.02 3.17
N THR A 622 15.80 -10.16 3.57
CA THR A 622 16.92 -10.28 2.63
C THR A 622 17.49 -11.67 2.72
N PRO A 623 17.43 -12.48 1.64
CA PRO A 623 18.09 -13.78 1.60
C PRO A 623 19.59 -13.58 1.43
N ASN A 624 20.38 -14.57 1.88
CA ASN A 624 21.82 -14.62 1.69
C ASN A 624 22.57 -13.30 1.97
N VAL A 625 22.48 -12.81 3.21
CA VAL A 625 23.14 -11.56 3.64
C VAL A 625 24.66 -11.69 3.82
N LYS A 626 25.18 -12.90 3.78
CA LYS A 626 26.61 -13.23 3.83
C LYS A 626 26.90 -14.43 2.93
N SER A 627 27.87 -14.29 2.02
CA SER A 627 28.29 -15.38 1.14
C SER A 627 28.76 -16.60 1.94
N ILE A 628 28.43 -17.80 1.46
CA ILE A 628 29.06 -19.04 1.90
C ILE A 628 30.44 -19.07 1.28
N ASN A 629 31.48 -19.02 2.13
CA ASN A 629 32.88 -19.02 1.69
C ASN A 629 33.58 -20.34 2.05
N ILE A 630 34.20 -20.97 1.05
CA ILE A 630 34.83 -22.28 1.22
C ILE A 630 35.97 -22.27 2.25
N HIS A 631 36.68 -21.17 2.39
CA HIS A 631 37.78 -21.04 3.35
C HIS A 631 37.29 -20.91 4.79
N GLU A 632 36.05 -20.44 5.00
CA GLU A 632 35.42 -20.36 6.32
C GLU A 632 34.84 -21.71 6.77
N LEU A 633 34.42 -22.58 5.82
CA LEU A 633 33.85 -23.89 6.12
C LEU A 633 34.93 -24.94 6.46
N LYS A 634 36.19 -24.72 6.07
CA LYS A 634 37.32 -25.63 6.34
C LYS A 634 37.93 -25.46 7.74
N LYS A 635 37.39 -24.59 8.57
CA LYS A 635 37.78 -24.38 9.97
C LYS A 635 36.83 -25.10 10.91
#